data_1915862386d1dd3e32db9822e5586eeb
#
_entry.id   1915862386d1dd3e32db9822e5586eeb
#
_cell.length_a   1.000
_cell.length_b   1.000
_cell.length_c   1.000
_cell.angle_alpha   90.00
_cell.angle_beta   90.00
_cell.angle_gamma   90.00
#
_symmetry.space_group_name_H-M   'P 1'
#
loop_
_entity.id
_entity.type
_entity.pdbx_description
1 polymer ?
#
loop_
_entity_poly.entity_id
_entity_poly.type
_entity_poly.pdbx_seq_one_letter_code
_entity_poly.pdbx_strand_id
1 'polypeptide(L)'
;MASFLENSYSLIHLDNTADQPTIQELKLQLEKGNDETKMETMRTIVTIMLNGDPMPQLLMHIIRFVMPSKSKSLKKLLYFYYEICPKHDSNGKLKQEMILVCNGIRNDLQHPNEYVRGNTLRFLCKLREPELIEPLLSSARSCLEHRHAYVRKNATWAVASIFQHSESLIPDAPELLQTFLESETDSTCKRNAFAALMSISHQKALEYLRTTFDTIPNTDELLQLAELEFLRKDAVQNTQNKSRYLKLMLELLDASTSTVVYEAATSLTALTSNPVAVKAAASKLIELAIREADNNVKLIVLDRVDQLRIRNEGVLDELTMEILRVLTSPDIDVRRKALGIALEMVSSKNVEEIIMLLKKELAKTVDEQYEQNSEYRQLLVQSIHTCAIKFSEIAASVVDLLMDFIADFNNNSAVDVISFVKEVVEKFPDLRGSIVDRLVSTLSEVRAGKVYRGVLWVVGEYSLEENDIREAWKKIRASLGEIPILASEQRLLDEVPDDNALLQEQVNGQAKAAPTGSRKVLADGTYATESALTSQSAAAARLEAVKAAQKPPLRQLILDGDYYLATVLSSTLTKLVMRHSEVSQDTARTNALRAEAMLIMISIMRVGQSHFVKAPIDEDSVDRIMTCVRSLAEFSEKKDLEVTFLEDTRKAFRAMVQVEDKKRAAKEAVEKAKSAVQIDDAIPIRQFTKKNTVEGAEEIELDLVKATGGDSTVENVASKLSRVVQLTGFSDSVYAEAYVTVHQFDIVLDVLLVNQTTETLQNLSVEFATLGDLKVVERPSTNNLGPRDFLNVQATVKVSSTDTGVIFGNIVYDGASSTETHVVILNDIHADIMDYIQPAHCTETQFRTMWTEFEWENKVNINSKAKTLREFLKQLMESTNMACLTPDASLKGDCRFLSANLYARSVFGEDALANLSIEKEGDDGPITGFVRIRSRSQGLALSLGSLKGLKAAAA
;
A
#
# COMPACT_ATOMS: atom_id res chain seq x y z
N MET A 1 1.81 -5.29 12.68
CA MET A 1 2.77 -5.09 11.58
C MET A 1 3.29 -3.68 11.68
N ALA A 2 4.56 -3.53 12.03
CA ALA A 2 5.22 -2.23 12.01
C ALA A 2 5.30 -1.80 10.55
N SER A 3 4.65 -0.68 10.20
CA SER A 3 4.89 -0.02 8.94
C SER A 3 6.37 0.33 8.91
N PHE A 4 7.09 -0.21 7.95
CA PHE A 4 8.44 0.22 7.65
C PHE A 4 8.42 1.72 7.41
N LEU A 5 8.89 2.50 8.37
CA LEU A 5 9.35 3.84 8.13
C LEU A 5 10.59 3.67 7.24
N GLU A 6 10.39 3.72 5.93
CA GLU A 6 11.49 3.95 5.02
C GLU A 6 12.17 5.22 5.50
N ASN A 7 13.39 5.07 6.01
CA ASN A 7 14.24 6.20 6.30
C ASN A 7 14.52 6.91 4.99
N SER A 8 13.70 7.92 4.66
CA SER A 8 13.94 8.75 3.49
C SER A 8 15.12 9.66 3.75
N TYR A 9 16.32 9.19 3.48
CA TYR A 9 17.48 10.06 3.36
C TYR A 9 17.70 10.38 1.89
N SER A 10 17.95 11.65 1.61
CA SER A 10 18.35 12.08 0.27
C SER A 10 19.87 11.95 0.15
N LEU A 11 20.34 10.95 -0.57
CA LEU A 11 21.73 10.88 -1.03
C LEU A 11 21.89 11.89 -2.17
N ILE A 12 22.63 12.97 -1.90
CA ILE A 12 23.04 13.89 -2.96
C ILE A 12 24.35 13.32 -3.53
N HIS A 13 24.23 12.54 -4.59
CA HIS A 13 25.39 12.07 -5.35
C HIS A 13 25.80 13.19 -6.29
N LEU A 14 26.98 13.73 -6.05
CA LEU A 14 27.60 14.72 -6.92
C LEU A 14 28.55 13.98 -7.86
N ASP A 15 28.19 13.96 -9.15
CA ASP A 15 29.05 13.35 -10.18
C ASP A 15 30.46 13.96 -10.11
N ASN A 16 31.42 13.16 -9.71
CA ASN A 16 32.84 13.47 -9.66
C ASN A 16 33.53 13.46 -11.05
N THR A 17 32.79 13.68 -12.13
CA THR A 17 33.32 13.59 -13.49
C THR A 17 34.04 14.85 -13.98
N ALA A 18 34.02 15.93 -13.24
CA ALA A 18 34.80 17.11 -13.56
C ALA A 18 36.13 17.09 -12.73
N ASP A 19 37.24 17.44 -13.38
CA ASP A 19 38.53 17.62 -12.72
C ASP A 19 38.37 18.48 -11.46
N GLN A 20 38.57 17.89 -10.27
CA GLN A 20 38.45 18.63 -9.03
C GLN A 20 39.53 19.70 -8.98
N PRO A 21 39.16 20.96 -8.80
CA PRO A 21 40.15 22.04 -8.74
C PRO A 21 41.11 21.85 -7.57
N THR A 22 42.38 22.05 -7.80
CA THR A 22 43.39 21.93 -6.77
C THR A 22 43.20 22.98 -5.68
N ILE A 23 43.64 22.67 -4.46
CA ILE A 23 43.58 23.61 -3.33
C ILE A 23 44.26 24.96 -3.66
N GLN A 24 45.28 24.95 -4.51
CA GLN A 24 45.99 26.17 -4.93
C GLN A 24 45.14 27.02 -5.87
N GLU A 25 44.46 26.40 -6.80
CA GLU A 25 43.51 27.10 -7.70
C GLU A 25 42.36 27.72 -6.92
N LEU A 26 41.77 26.97 -5.98
CA LEU A 26 40.71 27.48 -5.11
C LEU A 26 41.19 28.70 -4.29
N LYS A 27 42.40 28.68 -3.77
CA LYS A 27 43.00 29.82 -3.06
C LYS A 27 43.12 31.04 -3.97
N LEU A 28 43.61 30.85 -5.20
CA LEU A 28 43.79 31.91 -6.17
C LEU A 28 42.46 32.51 -6.62
N GLN A 29 41.43 31.69 -6.83
CA GLN A 29 40.11 32.13 -7.18
C GLN A 29 39.44 32.92 -6.04
N LEU A 30 39.62 32.54 -4.80
CA LEU A 30 39.15 33.28 -3.63
C LEU A 30 39.85 34.62 -3.46
N GLU A 31 41.15 34.70 -3.77
CA GLU A 31 41.97 35.93 -3.64
C GLU A 31 41.67 36.95 -4.74
N LYS A 32 41.66 36.50 -5.99
CA LYS A 32 41.60 37.40 -7.16
C LYS A 32 40.22 37.48 -7.82
N GLY A 33 39.32 36.58 -7.48
CA GLY A 33 37.97 36.48 -8.09
C GLY A 33 37.06 37.64 -7.72
N ASN A 34 36.11 37.91 -8.62
CA ASN A 34 35.00 38.81 -8.31
C ASN A 34 33.95 38.07 -7.41
N ASP A 35 32.88 38.72 -7.01
CA ASP A 35 31.88 38.10 -6.12
C ASP A 35 31.22 36.88 -6.72
N GLU A 36 31.04 36.84 -8.05
CA GLU A 36 30.43 35.66 -8.75
C GLU A 36 31.39 34.47 -8.75
N THR A 37 32.63 34.68 -9.14
CA THR A 37 33.66 33.60 -9.09
C THR A 37 33.87 33.11 -7.67
N LYS A 38 33.87 33.99 -6.67
CA LYS A 38 33.91 33.59 -5.24
C LYS A 38 32.69 32.77 -4.85
N MET A 39 31.49 33.08 -5.36
CA MET A 39 30.30 32.26 -5.08
C MET A 39 30.43 30.86 -5.65
N GLU A 40 30.90 30.72 -6.90
CA GLU A 40 31.13 29.41 -7.54
C GLU A 40 32.19 28.60 -6.79
N THR A 41 33.31 29.26 -6.47
CA THR A 41 34.38 28.65 -5.68
C THR A 41 33.88 28.19 -4.30
N MET A 42 33.09 29.00 -3.62
CA MET A 42 32.51 28.62 -2.33
C MET A 42 31.51 27.48 -2.45
N ARG A 43 30.73 27.43 -3.51
CA ARG A 43 29.85 26.27 -3.79
C ARG A 43 30.66 25.01 -3.99
N THR A 44 31.71 25.06 -4.80
CA THR A 44 32.60 23.93 -5.05
C THR A 44 33.26 23.45 -3.74
N ILE A 45 33.75 24.36 -2.91
CA ILE A 45 34.37 24.04 -1.61
C ILE A 45 33.36 23.36 -0.68
N VAL A 46 32.15 23.92 -0.55
CA VAL A 46 31.06 23.34 0.27
C VAL A 46 30.68 21.95 -0.25
N THR A 47 30.58 21.79 -1.56
CA THR A 47 30.31 20.53 -2.21
C THR A 47 31.35 19.46 -1.92
N ILE A 48 32.65 19.80 -2.05
CA ILE A 48 33.76 18.87 -1.76
C ILE A 48 33.75 18.50 -0.26
N MET A 49 33.48 19.46 0.63
CA MET A 49 33.40 19.20 2.06
C MET A 49 32.21 18.32 2.45
N LEU A 50 31.07 18.47 1.77
CA LEU A 50 29.91 17.60 1.96
C LEU A 50 30.16 16.17 1.46
N ASN A 51 31.04 15.99 0.48
CA ASN A 51 31.50 14.67 0.02
C ASN A 51 32.51 14.00 0.99
N GLY A 52 32.89 14.65 2.06
CA GLY A 52 33.74 14.07 3.12
C GLY A 52 35.20 14.54 3.13
N ASP A 53 35.64 15.38 2.20
CA ASP A 53 37.01 15.89 2.12
C ASP A 53 37.17 17.20 2.91
N PRO A 54 37.63 17.16 4.17
CA PRO A 54 37.82 18.37 4.94
C PRO A 54 38.96 19.20 4.39
N MET A 55 38.75 20.51 4.18
CA MET A 55 39.74 21.43 3.64
C MET A 55 40.20 22.46 4.67
N PRO A 56 40.91 22.09 5.74
CA PRO A 56 41.31 23.02 6.83
C PRO A 56 42.23 24.17 6.35
N GLN A 57 42.95 23.95 5.25
CA GLN A 57 43.91 24.93 4.71
C GLN A 57 43.24 26.13 4.05
N LEU A 58 41.92 26.06 3.76
CA LEU A 58 41.16 27.14 3.13
C LEU A 58 40.57 28.12 4.15
N LEU A 59 40.43 27.74 5.42
CA LEU A 59 39.78 28.55 6.46
C LEU A 59 40.33 29.98 6.52
N MET A 60 41.65 30.14 6.60
CA MET A 60 42.27 31.47 6.65
C MET A 60 42.08 32.31 5.40
N HIS A 61 42.03 31.67 4.22
CA HIS A 61 41.77 32.36 2.96
C HIS A 61 40.30 32.82 2.88
N ILE A 62 39.37 32.00 3.34
CA ILE A 62 37.95 32.35 3.39
C ILE A 62 37.72 33.49 4.40
N ILE A 63 38.34 33.46 5.57
CA ILE A 63 38.26 34.54 6.55
C ILE A 63 38.80 35.86 5.96
N ARG A 64 39.90 35.79 5.18
CA ARG A 64 40.55 36.98 4.64
C ARG A 64 39.83 37.59 3.45
N PHE A 65 39.31 36.77 2.52
CA PHE A 65 38.83 37.22 1.22
C PHE A 65 37.34 37.11 1.00
N VAL A 66 36.63 36.25 1.76
CA VAL A 66 35.18 36.06 1.65
C VAL A 66 34.42 36.77 2.78
N MET A 67 34.90 36.66 4.01
CA MET A 67 34.23 37.26 5.18
C MET A 67 33.98 38.76 5.07
N PRO A 68 34.89 39.58 4.49
CA PRO A 68 34.66 41.04 4.33
C PRO A 68 33.65 41.40 3.24
N SER A 69 33.22 40.49 2.41
CA SER A 69 32.27 40.74 1.31
C SER A 69 30.94 41.28 1.82
N LYS A 70 30.35 42.21 1.04
CA LYS A 70 29.01 42.77 1.29
C LYS A 70 27.90 42.01 0.55
N SER A 71 28.23 41.02 -0.27
CA SER A 71 27.26 40.21 -1.01
C SER A 71 26.46 39.30 -0.09
N LYS A 72 25.14 39.41 -0.11
CA LYS A 72 24.22 38.61 0.69
C LYS A 72 24.32 37.11 0.39
N SER A 73 24.45 36.78 -0.89
CA SER A 73 24.57 35.39 -1.37
C SER A 73 25.87 34.76 -0.93
N LEU A 74 26.97 35.52 -1.03
CA LEU A 74 28.28 35.04 -0.60
C LEU A 74 28.34 34.85 0.92
N LYS A 75 27.71 35.76 1.70
CA LYS A 75 27.57 35.63 3.16
C LYS A 75 26.78 34.38 3.55
N LYS A 76 25.73 34.04 2.80
CA LYS A 76 24.95 32.82 3.04
C LYS A 76 25.79 31.57 2.85
N LEU A 77 26.61 31.51 1.78
CA LEU A 77 27.51 30.39 1.54
C LEU A 77 28.64 30.33 2.59
N LEU A 78 29.11 31.48 3.07
CA LEU A 78 30.10 31.56 4.16
C LEU A 78 29.58 30.90 5.43
N TYR A 79 28.31 31.13 5.79
CA TYR A 79 27.73 30.50 6.98
C TYR A 79 27.53 28.99 6.79
N PHE A 80 27.18 28.51 5.61
CA PHE A 80 27.17 27.06 5.31
C PHE A 80 28.56 26.45 5.47
N TYR A 81 29.60 27.16 5.02
CA TYR A 81 30.97 26.70 5.21
C TYR A 81 31.32 26.62 6.71
N TYR A 82 30.97 27.66 7.51
CA TYR A 82 31.24 27.65 8.97
C TYR A 82 30.42 26.59 9.71
N GLU A 83 29.26 26.19 9.19
CA GLU A 83 28.47 25.10 9.77
C GLU A 83 29.19 23.76 9.63
N ILE A 84 29.77 23.51 8.44
CA ILE A 84 30.40 22.23 8.08
C ILE A 84 31.86 22.14 8.52
N CYS A 85 32.59 23.28 8.56
CA CYS A 85 34.05 23.27 8.83
C CYS A 85 34.36 22.75 10.24
N PRO A 86 35.44 21.92 10.40
CA PRO A 86 35.88 21.44 11.69
C PRO A 86 36.42 22.59 12.54
N LYS A 87 35.72 22.90 13.65
CA LYS A 87 36.02 24.05 14.54
C LYS A 87 37.08 23.72 15.57
N HIS A 88 37.27 22.43 15.88
CA HIS A 88 38.23 21.97 16.87
C HIS A 88 39.52 21.41 16.23
N ASP A 89 40.60 21.50 16.96
CA ASP A 89 41.87 20.87 16.61
C ASP A 89 41.83 19.36 16.99
N SER A 90 42.85 18.60 16.58
CA SER A 90 43.06 17.20 16.96
C SER A 90 43.05 16.94 18.48
N ASN A 91 43.34 17.96 19.28
CA ASN A 91 43.33 17.93 20.74
C ASN A 91 41.99 18.32 21.38
N GLY A 92 40.92 18.51 20.58
CA GLY A 92 39.60 18.91 21.08
C GLY A 92 39.47 20.37 21.49
N LYS A 93 40.51 21.22 21.26
CA LYS A 93 40.48 22.65 21.57
C LYS A 93 40.03 23.46 20.36
N LEU A 94 39.32 24.55 20.62
CA LEU A 94 38.88 25.47 19.59
C LEU A 94 40.10 26.07 18.84
N LYS A 95 40.05 26.08 17.51
CA LYS A 95 41.08 26.66 16.66
C LYS A 95 41.22 28.17 16.89
N GLN A 96 42.40 28.70 16.89
CA GLN A 96 42.65 30.15 17.12
C GLN A 96 41.99 31.03 16.05
N GLU A 97 41.91 30.53 14.83
CA GLU A 97 41.27 31.23 13.72
C GLU A 97 39.77 31.48 13.96
N MET A 98 39.12 30.66 14.79
CA MET A 98 37.71 30.81 15.13
C MET A 98 37.45 32.11 15.93
N ILE A 99 38.43 32.69 16.59
CA ILE A 99 38.30 33.99 17.26
C ILE A 99 38.05 35.10 16.21
N LEU A 100 38.71 35.00 15.03
CA LEU A 100 38.50 35.95 13.93
C LEU A 100 37.12 35.77 13.33
N VAL A 101 36.63 34.51 13.19
CA VAL A 101 35.29 34.20 12.77
C VAL A 101 34.25 34.78 13.74
N CYS A 102 34.47 34.66 15.04
CA CYS A 102 33.57 35.22 16.06
C CYS A 102 33.47 36.75 15.94
N ASN A 103 34.56 37.45 15.70
CA ASN A 103 34.55 38.89 15.45
C ASN A 103 33.80 39.28 14.17
N GLY A 104 33.93 38.45 13.10
CA GLY A 104 33.18 38.62 11.87
C GLY A 104 31.69 38.46 12.09
N ILE A 105 31.28 37.41 12.82
CA ILE A 105 29.87 37.15 13.18
C ILE A 105 29.31 38.33 13.99
N ARG A 106 30.04 38.86 14.96
CA ARG A 106 29.64 40.02 15.75
C ARG A 106 29.36 41.24 14.86
N ASN A 107 30.25 41.54 13.90
CA ASN A 107 30.07 42.63 12.95
C ASN A 107 28.85 42.40 12.05
N ASP A 108 28.59 41.18 11.63
CA ASP A 108 27.43 40.82 10.81
C ASP A 108 26.13 40.87 11.62
N LEU A 109 26.11 40.60 12.92
CA LEU A 109 24.97 40.82 13.82
C LEU A 109 24.63 42.30 13.99
N GLN A 110 25.59 43.22 13.77
CA GLN A 110 25.39 44.65 13.81
C GLN A 110 25.30 45.30 12.42
N HIS A 111 25.29 44.48 11.36
CA HIS A 111 25.27 44.96 9.97
C HIS A 111 24.02 45.78 9.67
N PRO A 112 24.09 46.89 8.91
CA PRO A 112 22.94 47.71 8.59
C PRO A 112 21.83 46.99 7.76
N ASN A 113 22.20 45.91 7.05
CA ASN A 113 21.28 45.14 6.26
C ASN A 113 20.64 44.03 7.11
N GLU A 114 19.31 44.05 7.20
CA GLU A 114 18.48 43.13 7.98
C GLU A 114 18.61 41.67 7.56
N TYR A 115 18.81 41.43 6.27
CA TYR A 115 18.95 40.03 5.76
C TYR A 115 20.30 39.42 6.18
N VAL A 116 21.38 40.21 6.24
CA VAL A 116 22.67 39.74 6.77
C VAL A 116 22.50 39.37 8.24
N ARG A 117 21.92 40.27 9.03
CA ARG A 117 21.66 40.03 10.46
C ARG A 117 20.80 38.77 10.67
N GLY A 118 19.67 38.62 9.92
CA GLY A 118 18.81 37.50 10.08
C GLY A 118 19.45 36.16 9.68
N ASN A 119 20.27 36.14 8.61
CA ASN A 119 21.05 34.96 8.25
C ASN A 119 22.11 34.60 9.31
N THR A 120 22.76 35.61 9.90
CA THR A 120 23.73 35.40 11.00
C THR A 120 23.04 34.82 12.24
N LEU A 121 21.85 35.32 12.59
CA LEU A 121 21.02 34.73 13.68
C LEU A 121 20.62 33.31 13.41
N ARG A 122 20.24 32.99 12.18
CA ARG A 122 19.94 31.58 11.79
C ARG A 122 21.17 30.67 11.90
N PHE A 123 22.34 31.18 11.56
CA PHE A 123 23.58 30.45 11.78
C PHE A 123 23.89 30.27 13.28
N LEU A 124 23.59 31.24 14.14
CA LEU A 124 23.74 31.09 15.60
C LEU A 124 22.90 29.91 16.14
N CYS A 125 21.73 29.64 15.56
CA CYS A 125 20.93 28.47 15.95
C CYS A 125 21.64 27.13 15.71
N LYS A 126 22.68 27.12 14.85
CA LYS A 126 23.47 25.93 14.48
C LYS A 126 24.79 25.84 15.26
N LEU A 127 25.19 26.92 15.86
CA LEU A 127 26.42 26.98 16.63
C LEU A 127 26.24 26.29 17.99
N ARG A 128 27.17 25.42 18.35
CA ARG A 128 27.10 24.62 19.58
C ARG A 128 28.27 24.90 20.57
N GLU A 129 29.27 25.63 20.14
CA GLU A 129 30.46 25.91 20.92
C GLU A 129 30.23 27.09 21.88
N PRO A 130 30.20 26.88 23.21
CA PRO A 130 29.93 27.95 24.19
C PRO A 130 30.96 29.09 24.11
N GLU A 131 32.21 28.77 23.87
CA GLU A 131 33.31 29.72 23.75
C GLU A 131 33.12 30.73 22.59
N LEU A 132 32.44 30.31 21.52
CA LEU A 132 32.09 31.18 20.39
C LEU A 132 30.81 31.96 20.62
N ILE A 133 29.84 31.37 21.34
CA ILE A 133 28.51 31.95 21.56
C ILE A 133 28.58 33.07 22.61
N GLU A 134 29.31 32.90 23.72
CA GLU A 134 29.34 33.82 24.84
C GLU A 134 29.64 35.28 24.42
N PRO A 135 30.67 35.60 23.57
CA PRO A 135 30.92 36.96 23.12
C PRO A 135 29.83 37.56 22.20
N LEU A 136 28.92 36.75 21.67
CA LEU A 136 27.89 37.15 20.72
C LEU A 136 26.53 37.40 21.39
N LEU A 137 26.37 36.99 22.68
CA LEU A 137 25.10 37.04 23.39
C LEU A 137 24.48 38.43 23.47
N SER A 138 25.28 39.45 23.80
CA SER A 138 24.81 40.83 23.88
C SER A 138 24.25 41.34 22.57
N SER A 139 24.92 40.98 21.45
CA SER A 139 24.47 41.39 20.12
C SER A 139 23.23 40.59 19.67
N ALA A 140 23.11 39.32 20.07
CA ALA A 140 21.92 38.51 19.78
C ALA A 140 20.68 39.01 20.55
N ARG A 141 20.84 39.36 21.84
CA ARG A 141 19.78 39.98 22.65
C ARG A 141 19.29 41.31 22.05
N SER A 142 20.18 42.18 21.62
CA SER A 142 19.83 43.47 21.03
C SER A 142 19.05 43.32 19.70
N CYS A 143 19.16 42.16 19.02
CA CYS A 143 18.42 41.88 17.83
C CYS A 143 16.91 41.58 18.11
N LEU A 144 16.51 41.27 19.34
CA LEU A 144 15.11 41.13 19.71
C LEU A 144 14.36 42.47 19.67
N GLU A 145 15.09 43.59 19.91
CA GLU A 145 14.49 44.94 19.89
C GLU A 145 14.64 45.64 18.51
N HIS A 146 15.11 44.90 17.53
CA HIS A 146 15.37 45.50 16.21
C HIS A 146 14.08 45.92 15.52
N ARG A 147 14.11 47.07 14.82
CA ARG A 147 12.93 47.65 14.10
C ARG A 147 12.30 46.71 13.06
N HIS A 148 13.08 45.81 12.44
CA HIS A 148 12.63 44.96 11.34
C HIS A 148 12.23 43.59 11.87
N ALA A 149 10.97 43.17 11.57
CA ALA A 149 10.43 41.90 12.03
C ALA A 149 11.25 40.66 11.62
N TYR A 150 11.88 40.70 10.43
CA TYR A 150 12.72 39.59 9.97
C TYR A 150 13.91 39.32 10.93
N VAL A 151 14.48 40.35 11.50
CA VAL A 151 15.58 40.22 12.48
C VAL A 151 15.02 39.69 13.80
N ARG A 152 13.94 40.27 14.31
CA ARG A 152 13.31 39.87 15.58
C ARG A 152 12.88 38.39 15.57
N LYS A 153 12.22 37.94 14.51
CA LYS A 153 11.78 36.53 14.42
C LYS A 153 12.92 35.49 14.37
N ASN A 154 14.09 35.87 13.80
CA ASN A 154 15.27 35.01 13.83
C ASN A 154 16.01 35.11 15.17
N ALA A 155 15.96 36.26 15.86
CA ALA A 155 16.54 36.41 17.19
C ALA A 155 15.85 35.56 18.25
N THR A 156 14.49 35.39 18.14
CA THR A 156 13.74 34.48 19.05
C THR A 156 14.24 33.05 18.98
N TRP A 157 14.44 32.54 17.77
CA TRP A 157 14.98 31.19 17.59
C TRP A 157 16.45 31.06 17.98
N ALA A 158 17.25 32.10 17.75
CA ALA A 158 18.65 32.10 18.19
C ALA A 158 18.77 32.01 19.73
N VAL A 159 17.97 32.80 20.45
CA VAL A 159 17.90 32.75 21.91
C VAL A 159 17.42 31.39 22.41
N ALA A 160 16.35 30.85 21.79
CA ALA A 160 15.82 29.54 22.14
C ALA A 160 16.83 28.41 21.92
N SER A 161 17.50 28.40 20.77
CA SER A 161 18.48 27.38 20.43
C SER A 161 19.71 27.42 21.32
N ILE A 162 20.20 28.63 21.67
CA ILE A 162 21.31 28.77 22.61
C ILE A 162 20.93 28.24 24.00
N PHE A 163 19.73 28.56 24.50
CA PHE A 163 19.23 28.05 25.77
C PHE A 163 19.13 26.51 25.76
N GLN A 164 18.59 25.92 24.71
CA GLN A 164 18.48 24.46 24.60
C GLN A 164 19.82 23.73 24.60
N HIS A 165 20.89 24.39 24.08
CA HIS A 165 22.21 23.79 24.06
C HIS A 165 23.04 24.08 25.29
N SER A 166 22.87 25.28 25.88
CA SER A 166 23.63 25.75 27.03
C SER A 166 22.79 26.70 27.87
N GLU A 167 22.00 26.15 28.76
CA GLU A 167 21.10 26.89 29.66
C GLU A 167 21.87 27.96 30.49
N SER A 168 23.11 27.67 30.89
CA SER A 168 23.94 28.55 31.66
C SER A 168 24.28 29.88 30.98
N LEU A 169 24.25 29.93 29.65
CA LEU A 169 24.59 31.15 28.87
C LEU A 169 23.47 32.19 28.89
N ILE A 170 22.21 31.79 28.89
CA ILE A 170 21.04 32.68 28.91
C ILE A 170 19.97 32.08 29.85
N PRO A 171 20.18 32.07 31.16
CA PRO A 171 19.24 31.46 32.10
C PRO A 171 17.88 32.17 32.15
N ASP A 172 17.80 33.43 31.74
CA ASP A 172 16.62 34.29 31.66
C ASP A 172 15.88 34.21 30.33
N ALA A 173 16.25 33.27 29.44
CA ALA A 173 15.64 33.14 28.12
C ALA A 173 14.11 32.95 28.15
N PRO A 174 13.50 32.12 29.02
CA PRO A 174 12.05 31.95 29.09
C PRO A 174 11.30 33.25 29.44
N GLU A 175 11.80 34.03 30.42
CA GLU A 175 11.24 35.33 30.80
C GLU A 175 11.41 36.37 29.70
N LEU A 176 12.57 36.37 29.05
CA LEU A 176 12.87 37.27 27.93
C LEU A 176 11.93 37.05 26.76
N LEU A 177 11.71 35.80 26.40
CA LEU A 177 10.81 35.45 25.30
C LEU A 177 9.31 35.66 25.64
N GLN A 178 8.91 35.47 26.90
CA GLN A 178 7.58 35.80 27.37
C GLN A 178 7.29 37.30 27.24
N THR A 179 8.22 38.13 27.80
CA THR A 179 8.12 39.62 27.72
C THR A 179 8.12 40.12 26.28
N PHE A 180 8.96 39.50 25.43
CA PHE A 180 8.95 39.79 24.00
C PHE A 180 7.61 39.47 23.33
N LEU A 181 7.04 38.31 23.64
CA LEU A 181 5.75 37.84 23.07
C LEU A 181 4.59 38.75 23.45
N GLU A 182 4.57 39.25 24.70
CA GLU A 182 3.57 40.21 25.19
C GLU A 182 3.65 41.59 24.53
N SER A 183 4.87 42.06 24.21
CA SER A 183 5.13 43.38 23.62
C SER A 183 5.09 43.41 22.09
N GLU A 184 5.18 42.29 21.43
CA GLU A 184 5.30 42.19 19.97
C GLU A 184 3.98 42.49 19.24
N THR A 185 4.07 43.08 18.06
CA THR A 185 2.90 43.42 17.21
C THR A 185 2.86 42.58 15.92
N ASP A 186 4.00 42.14 15.41
CA ASP A 186 4.08 41.36 14.18
C ASP A 186 3.66 39.90 14.41
N SER A 187 2.69 39.40 13.63
CA SER A 187 2.14 38.05 13.76
C SER A 187 3.18 36.95 13.59
N THR A 188 4.11 37.11 12.64
CA THR A 188 5.17 36.14 12.38
C THR A 188 6.20 36.06 13.50
N CYS A 189 6.48 37.18 14.16
CA CYS A 189 7.32 37.24 15.34
C CYS A 189 6.63 36.61 16.54
N LYS A 190 5.34 36.90 16.75
CA LYS A 190 4.53 36.29 17.82
C LYS A 190 4.53 34.76 17.68
N ARG A 191 4.23 34.26 16.50
CA ARG A 191 4.22 32.81 16.24
C ARG A 191 5.57 32.18 16.55
N ASN A 192 6.68 32.79 16.09
CA ASN A 192 8.02 32.27 16.35
C ASN A 192 8.39 32.35 17.83
N ALA A 193 8.05 33.44 18.52
CA ALA A 193 8.29 33.58 19.95
C ALA A 193 7.50 32.56 20.76
N PHE A 194 6.22 32.33 20.43
CA PHE A 194 5.40 31.32 21.08
C PHE A 194 5.95 29.91 20.84
N ALA A 195 6.29 29.56 19.61
CA ALA A 195 6.89 28.27 19.26
C ALA A 195 8.27 28.08 19.97
N ALA A 196 9.09 29.12 20.06
CA ALA A 196 10.32 29.10 20.79
C ALA A 196 10.09 28.90 22.29
N LEU A 197 9.15 29.64 22.89
CA LEU A 197 8.79 29.52 24.30
C LEU A 197 8.24 28.12 24.63
N MET A 198 7.39 27.55 23.76
CA MET A 198 6.90 26.17 23.86
C MET A 198 8.02 25.14 23.88
N SER A 199 9.08 25.38 23.11
CA SER A 199 10.24 24.46 23.02
C SER A 199 11.17 24.54 24.24
N ILE A 200 11.19 25.65 24.94
CA ILE A 200 12.09 25.91 26.09
C ILE A 200 11.38 25.64 27.41
N SER A 201 10.19 26.23 27.61
CA SER A 201 9.45 26.18 28.86
C SER A 201 7.96 26.02 28.62
N HIS A 202 7.47 24.79 28.81
CA HIS A 202 6.05 24.49 28.72
C HIS A 202 5.21 25.30 29.70
N GLN A 203 5.75 25.54 30.91
CA GLN A 203 5.07 26.26 31.97
C GLN A 203 4.82 27.74 31.63
N LYS A 204 5.82 28.41 31.06
CA LYS A 204 5.71 29.82 30.63
C LYS A 204 4.79 29.97 29.41
N ALA A 205 4.80 29.02 28.50
CA ALA A 205 3.87 29.00 27.39
C ALA A 205 2.42 28.83 27.88
N LEU A 206 2.19 27.97 28.90
CA LEU A 206 0.89 27.78 29.51
C LEU A 206 0.40 29.04 30.28
N GLU A 207 1.31 29.75 30.98
CA GLU A 207 0.99 31.04 31.63
C GLU A 207 0.51 32.07 30.61
N TYR A 208 1.23 32.23 29.50
CA TYR A 208 0.83 33.12 28.41
C TYR A 208 -0.55 32.76 27.85
N LEU A 209 -0.80 31.48 27.53
CA LEU A 209 -2.10 31.03 27.02
C LEU A 209 -3.24 31.23 28.02
N ARG A 210 -3.00 31.14 29.33
CA ARG A 210 -4.04 31.39 30.32
C ARG A 210 -4.53 32.83 30.30
N THR A 211 -3.64 33.79 29.96
CA THR A 211 -3.98 35.21 29.85
C THR A 211 -4.65 35.55 28.52
N THR A 212 -4.28 34.87 27.44
CA THR A 212 -4.74 35.17 26.06
C THR A 212 -5.84 34.25 25.54
N PHE A 213 -6.30 33.29 26.33
CA PHE A 213 -7.20 32.21 25.90
C PHE A 213 -8.46 32.69 25.18
N ASP A 214 -9.12 33.72 25.71
CA ASP A 214 -10.36 34.23 25.13
C ASP A 214 -10.15 35.08 23.87
N THR A 215 -8.89 35.43 23.56
CA THR A 215 -8.52 36.19 22.35
C THR A 215 -8.05 35.30 21.20
N ILE A 216 -7.78 34.01 21.44
CA ILE A 216 -7.25 33.06 20.44
C ILE A 216 -8.09 33.05 19.13
N PRO A 217 -9.45 33.03 19.15
CA PRO A 217 -10.22 33.05 17.92
C PRO A 217 -10.01 34.27 17.02
N ASN A 218 -9.49 35.37 17.59
CA ASN A 218 -9.25 36.63 16.90
C ASN A 218 -7.76 36.85 16.56
N THR A 219 -6.88 35.91 16.87
CA THR A 219 -5.44 36.00 16.54
C THR A 219 -5.16 35.62 15.10
N ASP A 220 -3.93 35.86 14.66
CA ASP A 220 -3.47 35.49 13.32
C ASP A 220 -3.43 33.97 13.12
N GLU A 221 -3.74 33.51 11.92
CA GLU A 221 -3.80 32.09 11.54
C GLU A 221 -2.57 31.28 11.97
N LEU A 222 -1.37 31.79 11.69
CA LEU A 222 -0.12 31.09 12.02
C LEU A 222 0.09 30.94 13.53
N LEU A 223 -0.40 31.90 14.32
CA LEU A 223 -0.35 31.84 15.77
C LEU A 223 -1.38 30.84 16.29
N GLN A 224 -2.63 30.89 15.77
CA GLN A 224 -3.67 29.91 16.11
C GLN A 224 -3.20 28.47 15.88
N LEU A 225 -2.49 28.19 14.77
CA LEU A 225 -1.95 26.86 14.49
C LEU A 225 -0.92 26.44 15.54
N ALA A 226 -0.02 27.35 15.94
CA ALA A 226 0.97 27.06 16.99
C ALA A 226 0.32 26.86 18.36
N GLU A 227 -0.71 27.63 18.67
CA GLU A 227 -1.49 27.50 19.90
C GLU A 227 -2.28 26.19 19.94
N LEU A 228 -2.90 25.78 18.84
CA LEU A 228 -3.57 24.47 18.69
C LEU A 228 -2.59 23.31 18.91
N GLU A 229 -1.40 23.36 18.32
CA GLU A 229 -0.37 22.35 18.52
C GLU A 229 0.03 22.25 20.00
N PHE A 230 0.19 23.38 20.68
CA PHE A 230 0.47 23.40 22.11
C PHE A 230 -0.67 22.78 22.94
N LEU A 231 -1.90 23.22 22.69
CA LEU A 231 -3.09 22.72 23.39
C LEU A 231 -3.25 21.19 23.23
N ARG A 232 -2.94 20.68 22.05
CA ARG A 232 -2.95 19.22 21.80
C ARG A 232 -1.90 18.50 22.64
N LYS A 233 -0.68 19.06 22.75
CA LYS A 233 0.39 18.49 23.57
C LYS A 233 0.08 18.58 25.06
N ASP A 234 -0.41 19.73 25.53
CA ASP A 234 -0.75 19.94 26.96
C ASP A 234 -1.95 19.07 27.38
N ALA A 235 -2.96 18.89 26.52
CA ALA A 235 -4.15 18.08 26.83
C ALA A 235 -3.84 16.60 27.09
N VAL A 236 -2.73 16.09 26.53
CA VAL A 236 -2.25 14.73 26.79
C VAL A 236 -1.61 14.62 28.17
N GLN A 237 -0.90 15.68 28.60
CA GLN A 237 -0.21 15.72 29.90
C GLN A 237 -1.16 16.13 31.03
N ASN A 238 -2.02 17.12 30.80
CA ASN A 238 -2.88 17.78 31.79
C ASN A 238 -4.37 17.59 31.46
N THR A 239 -4.97 16.58 32.02
CA THR A 239 -6.39 16.24 31.77
C THR A 239 -7.39 17.27 32.37
N GLN A 240 -6.97 18.07 33.35
CA GLN A 240 -7.85 19.06 34.02
C GLN A 240 -8.35 20.16 33.07
N ASN A 241 -7.54 20.62 32.14
CA ASN A 241 -7.87 21.69 31.19
C ASN A 241 -8.52 21.18 29.89
N LYS A 242 -8.61 19.88 29.72
CA LYS A 242 -9.08 19.24 28.48
C LYS A 242 -10.45 19.73 28.03
N SER A 243 -11.40 19.88 28.94
CA SER A 243 -12.76 20.35 28.62
C SER A 243 -12.77 21.78 28.07
N ARG A 244 -11.92 22.66 28.62
CA ARG A 244 -11.79 24.05 28.15
C ARG A 244 -11.17 24.10 26.77
N TYR A 245 -10.17 23.23 26.50
CA TYR A 245 -9.52 23.12 25.18
C TYR A 245 -10.45 22.58 24.12
N LEU A 246 -11.25 21.56 24.46
CA LEU A 246 -12.27 21.03 23.53
C LEU A 246 -13.31 22.08 23.16
N LYS A 247 -13.72 22.94 24.10
CA LYS A 247 -14.64 24.05 23.81
C LYS A 247 -14.03 25.04 22.82
N LEU A 248 -12.78 25.46 23.02
CA LEU A 248 -12.07 26.34 22.10
C LEU A 248 -11.90 25.74 20.73
N MET A 249 -11.54 24.43 20.65
CA MET A 249 -11.42 23.75 19.36
C MET A 249 -12.75 23.69 18.61
N LEU A 250 -13.88 23.52 19.32
CA LEU A 250 -15.21 23.62 18.72
C LEU A 250 -15.52 25.02 18.20
N GLU A 251 -15.09 26.08 18.89
CA GLU A 251 -15.24 27.46 18.43
C GLU A 251 -14.37 27.73 17.18
N LEU A 252 -13.15 27.15 17.14
CA LEU A 252 -12.24 27.30 15.98
C LEU A 252 -12.67 26.48 14.74
N LEU A 253 -13.62 25.54 14.85
CA LEU A 253 -14.24 24.89 13.69
C LEU A 253 -15.03 25.89 12.81
N ASP A 254 -15.43 27.05 13.35
CA ASP A 254 -16.09 28.10 12.60
C ASP A 254 -15.12 29.23 12.16
N ALA A 255 -13.81 29.01 12.24
CA ALA A 255 -12.80 29.97 11.79
C ALA A 255 -12.89 30.26 10.28
N SER A 256 -12.43 31.44 9.88
CA SER A 256 -12.48 31.88 8.49
C SER A 256 -11.50 31.14 7.57
N THR A 257 -10.40 30.61 8.12
CA THR A 257 -9.30 29.99 7.38
C THR A 257 -9.43 28.47 7.37
N SER A 258 -9.29 27.88 6.21
CA SER A 258 -9.41 26.41 6.01
C SER A 258 -8.36 25.62 6.79
N THR A 259 -7.15 26.15 6.91
CA THR A 259 -6.05 25.53 7.64
C THR A 259 -6.34 25.40 9.13
N VAL A 260 -6.90 26.46 9.77
CA VAL A 260 -7.26 26.43 11.18
C VAL A 260 -8.42 25.49 11.43
N VAL A 261 -9.45 25.50 10.55
CA VAL A 261 -10.58 24.56 10.64
C VAL A 261 -10.10 23.10 10.58
N TYR A 262 -9.21 22.81 9.62
CA TYR A 262 -8.66 21.48 9.46
C TYR A 262 -7.87 21.02 10.69
N GLU A 263 -6.96 21.86 11.21
CA GLU A 263 -6.15 21.52 12.38
C GLU A 263 -6.99 21.44 13.66
N ALA A 264 -8.00 22.31 13.81
CA ALA A 264 -8.94 22.24 14.92
C ALA A 264 -9.75 20.94 14.89
N ALA A 265 -10.28 20.53 13.73
CA ALA A 265 -11.00 19.28 13.55
C ALA A 265 -10.12 18.06 13.85
N THR A 266 -8.88 18.07 13.34
CA THR A 266 -7.90 17.00 13.58
C THR A 266 -7.51 16.90 15.03
N SER A 267 -7.23 18.03 15.69
CA SER A 267 -6.88 18.09 17.11
C SER A 267 -8.05 17.66 18.00
N LEU A 268 -9.27 18.10 17.69
CA LEU A 268 -10.49 17.72 18.40
C LEU A 268 -10.71 16.21 18.37
N THR A 269 -10.61 15.60 17.21
CA THR A 269 -10.81 14.14 17.02
C THR A 269 -9.68 13.30 17.59
N ALA A 270 -8.46 13.86 17.74
CA ALA A 270 -7.36 13.21 18.43
C ALA A 270 -7.55 13.19 19.96
N LEU A 271 -8.19 14.21 20.52
CA LEU A 271 -8.36 14.34 21.96
C LEU A 271 -9.64 13.71 22.51
N THR A 272 -10.69 13.59 21.71
CA THR A 272 -11.98 13.07 22.18
C THR A 272 -12.60 12.12 21.16
N SER A 273 -13.21 11.03 21.66
CA SER A 273 -14.04 10.10 20.89
C SER A 273 -15.53 10.35 21.09
N ASN A 274 -15.92 11.51 21.62
CA ASN A 274 -17.34 11.83 21.80
C ASN A 274 -18.04 11.92 20.44
N PRO A 275 -19.13 11.16 20.20
CA PRO A 275 -19.81 11.13 18.91
C PRO A 275 -20.24 12.49 18.39
N VAL A 276 -20.69 13.39 19.28
CA VAL A 276 -21.14 14.75 18.93
C VAL A 276 -19.98 15.59 18.40
N ALA A 277 -18.82 15.54 19.07
CA ALA A 277 -17.62 16.27 18.65
C ALA A 277 -17.04 15.70 17.35
N VAL A 278 -16.99 14.38 17.21
CA VAL A 278 -16.52 13.70 16.00
C VAL A 278 -17.42 14.03 14.80
N LYS A 279 -18.75 14.02 14.98
CA LYS A 279 -19.71 14.38 13.96
C LYS A 279 -19.57 15.85 13.53
N ALA A 280 -19.43 16.78 14.49
CA ALA A 280 -19.22 18.19 14.21
C ALA A 280 -17.90 18.42 13.42
N ALA A 281 -16.81 17.78 13.83
CA ALA A 281 -15.54 17.85 13.12
C ALA A 281 -15.65 17.28 11.69
N ALA A 282 -16.27 16.10 11.52
CA ALA A 282 -16.46 15.48 10.22
C ALA A 282 -17.34 16.32 9.29
N SER A 283 -18.44 16.91 9.79
CA SER A 283 -19.30 17.79 8.99
C SER A 283 -18.53 19.02 8.49
N LYS A 284 -17.68 19.62 9.35
CA LYS A 284 -16.83 20.75 8.93
C LYS A 284 -15.74 20.36 7.94
N LEU A 285 -15.14 19.18 8.08
CA LEU A 285 -14.20 18.65 7.11
C LEU A 285 -14.87 18.42 5.74
N ILE A 286 -16.09 17.85 5.72
CA ILE A 286 -16.84 17.65 4.48
C ILE A 286 -17.23 19.00 3.85
N GLU A 287 -17.67 19.98 4.64
CA GLU A 287 -17.93 21.35 4.17
C GLU A 287 -16.66 21.96 3.53
N LEU A 288 -15.51 21.75 4.14
CA LEU A 288 -14.23 22.21 3.64
C LEU A 288 -13.87 21.51 2.30
N ALA A 289 -14.09 20.19 2.18
CA ALA A 289 -13.89 19.47 0.93
C ALA A 289 -14.79 19.97 -0.22
N ILE A 290 -15.99 20.46 0.10
CA ILE A 290 -16.90 21.04 -0.91
C ILE A 290 -16.43 22.45 -1.31
N ARG A 291 -15.95 23.24 -0.37
CA ARG A 291 -15.66 24.66 -0.52
C ARG A 291 -14.30 24.96 -1.14
N GLU A 292 -13.30 24.12 -0.87
CA GLU A 292 -11.94 24.31 -1.37
C GLU A 292 -11.86 24.19 -2.90
N ALA A 293 -10.92 24.91 -3.50
CA ALA A 293 -10.67 24.87 -4.94
C ALA A 293 -9.60 23.82 -5.32
N ASP A 294 -8.59 23.60 -4.45
CA ASP A 294 -7.49 22.68 -4.70
C ASP A 294 -7.90 21.22 -4.49
N ASN A 295 -7.74 20.40 -5.53
CA ASN A 295 -8.09 18.99 -5.51
C ASN A 295 -7.22 18.19 -4.54
N ASN A 296 -5.94 18.55 -4.34
CA ASN A 296 -5.06 17.90 -3.38
C ASN A 296 -5.55 18.11 -1.94
N VAL A 297 -5.98 19.34 -1.62
CA VAL A 297 -6.56 19.64 -0.31
C VAL A 297 -7.84 18.85 -0.10
N LYS A 298 -8.71 18.74 -1.13
CA LYS A 298 -9.93 17.91 -1.06
C LYS A 298 -9.60 16.45 -0.75
N LEU A 299 -8.60 15.89 -1.42
CA LEU A 299 -8.18 14.50 -1.20
C LEU A 299 -7.64 14.29 0.21
N ILE A 300 -6.81 15.20 0.73
CA ILE A 300 -6.29 15.14 2.10
C ILE A 300 -7.43 15.18 3.13
N VAL A 301 -8.39 16.09 2.93
CA VAL A 301 -9.55 16.22 3.82
C VAL A 301 -10.43 14.98 3.77
N LEU A 302 -10.68 14.43 2.58
CA LEU A 302 -11.45 13.20 2.41
C LEU A 302 -10.73 12.00 3.04
N ASP A 303 -9.41 11.91 2.93
CA ASP A 303 -8.62 10.88 3.63
C ASP A 303 -8.78 10.99 5.15
N ARG A 304 -8.80 12.20 5.69
CA ARG A 304 -9.05 12.42 7.11
C ARG A 304 -10.46 11.99 7.53
N VAL A 305 -11.47 12.29 6.73
CA VAL A 305 -12.86 11.83 6.96
C VAL A 305 -12.93 10.30 6.95
N ASP A 306 -12.24 9.65 6.01
CA ASP A 306 -12.17 8.18 5.93
C ASP A 306 -11.52 7.56 7.18
N GLN A 307 -10.42 8.12 7.67
CA GLN A 307 -9.81 7.69 8.93
C GLN A 307 -10.74 7.85 10.13
N LEU A 308 -11.50 8.95 10.19
CA LEU A 308 -12.50 9.15 11.25
C LEU A 308 -13.61 8.12 11.18
N ARG A 309 -14.05 7.74 9.99
CA ARG A 309 -15.03 6.68 9.74
C ARG A 309 -14.53 5.34 10.28
N ILE A 310 -13.30 4.97 9.94
CA ILE A 310 -12.69 3.70 10.36
C ILE A 310 -12.54 3.64 11.89
N ARG A 311 -12.19 4.77 12.53
CA ARG A 311 -12.03 4.83 14.00
C ARG A 311 -13.35 4.87 14.77
N ASN A 312 -14.41 5.41 14.18
CA ASN A 312 -15.71 5.65 14.82
C ASN A 312 -16.84 5.08 13.97
N GLU A 313 -16.94 3.74 13.91
CA GLU A 313 -17.95 3.03 13.13
C GLU A 313 -19.39 3.50 13.49
N GLY A 314 -20.19 3.77 12.49
CA GLY A 314 -21.60 4.13 12.59
C GLY A 314 -21.90 5.57 13.03
N VAL A 315 -20.92 6.35 13.50
CA VAL A 315 -21.12 7.74 13.94
C VAL A 315 -21.35 8.70 12.77
N LEU A 316 -20.71 8.41 11.63
CA LEU A 316 -20.73 9.28 10.45
C LEU A 316 -21.79 8.91 9.40
N ASP A 317 -22.56 7.84 9.60
CA ASP A 317 -23.53 7.34 8.60
C ASP A 317 -24.56 8.39 8.16
N GLU A 318 -24.94 9.28 9.05
CA GLU A 318 -25.87 10.38 8.74
C GLU A 318 -25.27 11.45 7.80
N LEU A 319 -23.93 11.52 7.70
CA LEU A 319 -23.21 12.48 6.85
C LEU A 319 -22.98 11.99 5.42
N THR A 320 -23.44 10.78 5.09
CA THR A 320 -23.22 10.17 3.76
C THR A 320 -23.74 11.06 2.62
N MET A 321 -24.92 11.67 2.81
CA MET A 321 -25.50 12.57 1.81
C MET A 321 -24.71 13.87 1.63
N GLU A 322 -24.03 14.34 2.67
CA GLU A 322 -23.15 15.51 2.58
C GLU A 322 -21.86 15.18 1.82
N ILE A 323 -21.27 13.99 2.05
CA ILE A 323 -20.10 13.52 1.31
C ILE A 323 -20.43 13.40 -0.19
N LEU A 324 -21.61 12.92 -0.54
CA LEU A 324 -22.03 12.79 -1.92
C LEU A 324 -22.18 14.14 -2.65
N ARG A 325 -22.30 15.27 -1.93
CA ARG A 325 -22.25 16.60 -2.55
C ARG A 325 -20.87 16.93 -3.15
N VAL A 326 -19.80 16.30 -2.66
CA VAL A 326 -18.45 16.43 -3.22
C VAL A 326 -18.38 15.92 -4.67
N LEU A 327 -19.33 15.10 -5.13
CA LEU A 327 -19.43 14.64 -6.52
C LEU A 327 -19.61 15.77 -7.54
N THR A 328 -19.97 16.97 -7.09
CA THR A 328 -20.00 18.17 -7.95
C THR A 328 -18.59 18.63 -8.38
N SER A 329 -17.52 18.15 -7.72
CA SER A 329 -16.15 18.46 -8.12
C SER A 329 -15.87 17.96 -9.55
N PRO A 330 -15.12 18.69 -10.38
CA PRO A 330 -14.79 18.27 -11.74
C PRO A 330 -13.78 17.11 -11.79
N ASP A 331 -12.99 16.93 -10.76
CA ASP A 331 -11.90 15.96 -10.69
C ASP A 331 -12.42 14.54 -10.42
N ILE A 332 -11.97 13.56 -11.21
CA ILE A 332 -12.43 12.18 -11.13
C ILE A 332 -11.87 11.44 -9.90
N ASP A 333 -10.66 11.79 -9.45
CA ASP A 333 -10.03 11.14 -8.28
C ASP A 333 -10.72 11.58 -6.99
N VAL A 334 -11.11 12.86 -6.90
CA VAL A 334 -11.93 13.38 -5.80
C VAL A 334 -13.29 12.68 -5.76
N ARG A 335 -13.95 12.53 -6.93
CA ARG A 335 -15.22 11.79 -7.04
C ARG A 335 -15.07 10.33 -6.64
N ARG A 336 -14.01 9.68 -7.11
CA ARG A 336 -13.71 8.27 -6.77
C ARG A 336 -13.52 8.08 -5.27
N LYS A 337 -12.76 8.97 -4.63
CA LYS A 337 -12.53 8.92 -3.18
C LYS A 337 -13.82 9.17 -2.40
N ALA A 338 -14.60 10.19 -2.77
CA ALA A 338 -15.87 10.49 -2.12
C ALA A 338 -16.87 9.34 -2.25
N LEU A 339 -16.98 8.73 -3.43
CA LEU A 339 -17.80 7.54 -3.65
C LEU A 339 -17.33 6.35 -2.82
N GLY A 340 -16.01 6.11 -2.76
CA GLY A 340 -15.44 5.03 -1.95
C GLY A 340 -15.82 5.15 -0.48
N ILE A 341 -15.68 6.35 0.09
CA ILE A 341 -16.08 6.64 1.48
C ILE A 341 -17.58 6.46 1.67
N ALA A 342 -18.40 7.04 0.77
CA ALA A 342 -19.85 6.93 0.85
C ALA A 342 -20.33 5.48 0.78
N LEU A 343 -19.76 4.65 -0.11
CA LEU A 343 -20.11 3.23 -0.27
C LEU A 343 -19.81 2.38 0.98
N GLU A 344 -18.80 2.75 1.74
CA GLU A 344 -18.51 2.08 3.02
C GLU A 344 -19.47 2.51 4.16
N MET A 345 -20.11 3.68 4.01
CA MET A 345 -21.08 4.23 4.96
C MET A 345 -22.53 3.89 4.59
N VAL A 346 -22.76 3.14 3.50
CA VAL A 346 -24.11 2.70 3.10
C VAL A 346 -24.66 1.71 4.11
N SER A 347 -25.85 2.03 4.61
CA SER A 347 -26.64 1.18 5.50
C SER A 347 -27.99 0.89 4.87
N SER A 348 -28.73 -0.10 5.37
CA SER A 348 -30.09 -0.41 4.91
C SER A 348 -31.08 0.77 5.00
N LYS A 349 -30.78 1.77 5.83
CA LYS A 349 -31.63 2.96 6.01
C LYS A 349 -31.45 4.04 4.95
N ASN A 350 -30.23 4.22 4.45
CA ASN A 350 -29.87 5.32 3.53
C ASN A 350 -29.63 4.88 2.09
N VAL A 351 -29.61 3.57 1.84
CA VAL A 351 -29.25 3.00 0.53
C VAL A 351 -30.19 3.43 -0.61
N GLU A 352 -31.50 3.54 -0.37
CA GLU A 352 -32.46 3.98 -1.39
C GLU A 352 -32.22 5.43 -1.83
N GLU A 353 -31.96 6.32 -0.88
CA GLU A 353 -31.67 7.73 -1.16
C GLU A 353 -30.35 7.89 -1.94
N ILE A 354 -29.33 7.10 -1.56
CA ILE A 354 -28.03 7.08 -2.24
C ILE A 354 -28.19 6.61 -3.69
N ILE A 355 -28.94 5.54 -3.92
CA ILE A 355 -29.18 5.03 -5.28
C ILE A 355 -29.97 6.03 -6.12
N MET A 356 -30.98 6.71 -5.55
CA MET A 356 -31.70 7.75 -6.26
C MET A 356 -30.77 8.91 -6.68
N LEU A 357 -29.84 9.29 -5.80
CA LEU A 357 -28.86 10.33 -6.11
C LEU A 357 -27.88 9.87 -7.18
N LEU A 358 -27.33 8.64 -7.06
CA LEU A 358 -26.44 8.08 -8.08
C LEU A 358 -27.13 7.93 -9.43
N LYS A 359 -28.43 7.56 -9.45
CA LYS A 359 -29.27 7.55 -10.67
C LYS A 359 -29.35 8.93 -11.30
N LYS A 360 -29.61 9.97 -10.50
CA LYS A 360 -29.69 11.34 -10.97
C LYS A 360 -28.34 11.83 -11.54
N GLU A 361 -27.24 11.48 -10.90
CA GLU A 361 -25.89 11.80 -11.41
C GLU A 361 -25.60 11.01 -12.71
N LEU A 362 -26.00 9.75 -12.79
CA LEU A 362 -25.86 8.94 -13.99
C LEU A 362 -26.66 9.52 -15.17
N ALA A 363 -27.91 9.95 -14.95
CA ALA A 363 -28.73 10.60 -15.96
C ALA A 363 -28.09 11.90 -16.49
N LYS A 364 -27.47 12.70 -15.64
CA LYS A 364 -26.76 13.92 -16.09
C LYS A 364 -25.60 13.63 -17.03
N THR A 365 -24.96 12.46 -16.91
CA THR A 365 -23.82 12.10 -17.76
C THR A 365 -24.20 11.70 -19.16
N VAL A 366 -25.48 11.43 -19.44
CA VAL A 366 -25.97 11.02 -20.77
C VAL A 366 -26.02 12.20 -21.74
N ASP A 367 -26.30 13.41 -21.22
CA ASP A 367 -26.56 14.62 -22.04
C ASP A 367 -25.27 15.33 -22.50
N GLU A 368 -24.09 15.01 -21.97
CA GLU A 368 -22.84 15.70 -22.27
C GLU A 368 -21.86 14.86 -23.13
N GLN A 369 -21.42 15.43 -24.26
CA GLN A 369 -20.61 14.79 -25.31
C GLN A 369 -19.10 14.62 -24.96
N TYR A 370 -18.66 14.60 -23.71
CA TYR A 370 -17.25 14.54 -23.35
C TYR A 370 -16.74 13.15 -23.01
N GLU A 371 -15.53 12.79 -23.51
CA GLU A 371 -14.84 11.51 -23.20
C GLU A 371 -14.60 11.31 -21.70
N GLN A 372 -14.35 12.37 -20.93
CA GLN A 372 -14.19 12.32 -19.47
C GLN A 372 -15.43 11.81 -18.73
N ASN A 373 -16.61 11.91 -19.34
CA ASN A 373 -17.83 11.39 -18.76
C ASN A 373 -17.93 9.86 -18.83
N SER A 374 -17.16 9.20 -19.70
CA SER A 374 -17.16 7.73 -19.80
C SER A 374 -16.58 7.07 -18.56
N GLU A 375 -15.45 7.57 -18.03
CA GLU A 375 -14.83 7.05 -16.80
C GLU A 375 -15.69 7.31 -15.56
N TYR A 376 -16.26 8.51 -15.46
CA TYR A 376 -17.16 8.83 -14.35
C TYR A 376 -18.44 8.00 -14.40
N ARG A 377 -18.99 7.77 -15.58
CA ARG A 377 -20.15 6.88 -15.79
C ARG A 377 -19.83 5.45 -15.35
N GLN A 378 -18.68 4.93 -15.76
CA GLN A 378 -18.21 3.62 -15.34
C GLN A 378 -18.07 3.53 -13.81
N LEU A 379 -17.50 4.55 -13.18
CA LEU A 379 -17.37 4.64 -11.73
C LEU A 379 -18.73 4.64 -11.01
N LEU A 380 -19.73 5.37 -11.54
CA LEU A 380 -21.08 5.38 -11.00
C LEU A 380 -21.74 4.00 -11.13
N VAL A 381 -21.62 3.35 -12.30
CA VAL A 381 -22.16 1.99 -12.53
C VAL A 381 -21.54 0.99 -11.56
N GLN A 382 -20.21 1.04 -11.37
CA GLN A 382 -19.51 0.18 -10.40
C GLN A 382 -19.94 0.46 -8.96
N SER A 383 -20.19 1.71 -8.60
CA SER A 383 -20.69 2.10 -7.28
C SER A 383 -22.09 1.57 -7.01
N ILE A 384 -22.99 1.71 -8.00
CA ILE A 384 -24.36 1.16 -7.94
C ILE A 384 -24.31 -0.38 -7.85
N HIS A 385 -23.43 -1.02 -8.62
CA HIS A 385 -23.15 -2.46 -8.57
C HIS A 385 -22.75 -2.91 -7.14
N THR A 386 -21.80 -2.21 -6.51
CA THR A 386 -21.35 -2.53 -5.15
C THR A 386 -22.49 -2.41 -4.13
N CYS A 387 -23.32 -1.37 -4.22
CA CYS A 387 -24.52 -1.23 -3.38
C CYS A 387 -25.51 -2.37 -3.56
N ALA A 388 -25.81 -2.73 -4.80
CA ALA A 388 -26.81 -3.77 -5.10
C ALA A 388 -26.37 -5.17 -4.64
N ILE A 389 -25.06 -5.46 -4.65
CA ILE A 389 -24.54 -6.73 -4.11
C ILE A 389 -24.62 -6.77 -2.58
N LYS A 390 -24.35 -5.64 -1.92
CA LYS A 390 -24.42 -5.55 -0.44
C LYS A 390 -25.88 -5.66 0.06
N PHE A 391 -26.85 -5.12 -0.67
CA PHE A 391 -28.25 -5.01 -0.25
C PHE A 391 -29.21 -5.68 -1.27
N SER A 392 -29.63 -6.91 -0.98
CA SER A 392 -30.48 -7.71 -1.85
C SER A 392 -31.84 -7.09 -2.16
N GLU A 393 -32.41 -6.34 -1.19
CA GLU A 393 -33.72 -5.70 -1.31
C GLU A 393 -33.81 -4.70 -2.46
N ILE A 394 -32.68 -4.11 -2.84
CA ILE A 394 -32.60 -3.06 -3.85
C ILE A 394 -32.12 -3.60 -5.19
N ALA A 395 -31.58 -4.81 -5.22
CA ALA A 395 -31.01 -5.42 -6.42
C ALA A 395 -32.01 -5.40 -7.61
N ALA A 396 -33.29 -5.64 -7.37
CA ALA A 396 -34.34 -5.61 -8.40
C ALA A 396 -34.48 -4.22 -9.05
N SER A 397 -34.64 -3.18 -8.23
CA SER A 397 -34.82 -1.81 -8.73
C SER A 397 -33.57 -1.25 -9.43
N VAL A 398 -32.38 -1.70 -8.99
CA VAL A 398 -31.10 -1.35 -9.61
C VAL A 398 -30.94 -2.03 -10.97
N VAL A 399 -31.32 -3.31 -11.07
CA VAL A 399 -31.27 -4.04 -12.33
C VAL A 399 -32.18 -3.38 -13.35
N ASP A 400 -33.44 -3.11 -13.00
CA ASP A 400 -34.40 -2.45 -13.91
C ASP A 400 -33.88 -1.11 -14.42
N LEU A 401 -33.25 -0.33 -13.51
CA LEU A 401 -32.68 0.96 -13.85
C LEU A 401 -31.47 0.84 -14.80
N LEU A 402 -30.56 -0.08 -14.54
CA LEU A 402 -29.36 -0.24 -15.35
C LEU A 402 -29.68 -0.87 -16.72
N MET A 403 -30.75 -1.69 -16.78
CA MET A 403 -31.22 -2.29 -18.03
C MET A 403 -31.71 -1.24 -19.03
N ASP A 404 -32.38 -0.18 -18.56
CA ASP A 404 -32.85 0.92 -19.43
C ASP A 404 -31.68 1.63 -20.13
N PHE A 405 -30.47 1.61 -19.51
CA PHE A 405 -29.27 2.25 -20.06
C PHE A 405 -28.43 1.35 -20.98
N ILE A 406 -28.69 0.05 -21.06
CA ILE A 406 -27.89 -0.87 -21.90
C ILE A 406 -27.86 -0.46 -23.37
N ALA A 407 -28.98 0.09 -23.88
CA ALA A 407 -29.07 0.53 -25.26
C ALA A 407 -28.30 1.83 -25.54
N ASP A 408 -28.19 2.71 -24.55
CA ASP A 408 -27.67 4.09 -24.70
C ASP A 408 -26.19 4.23 -24.38
N PHE A 409 -25.57 3.25 -23.70
CA PHE A 409 -24.18 3.36 -23.25
C PHE A 409 -23.17 3.03 -24.35
N ASN A 410 -22.05 3.75 -24.32
CA ASN A 410 -20.84 3.38 -25.03
C ASN A 410 -20.35 2.00 -24.58
N ASN A 411 -19.71 1.25 -25.47
CA ASN A 411 -19.36 -0.16 -25.32
C ASN A 411 -18.81 -0.59 -23.93
N ASN A 412 -18.01 0.23 -23.28
CA ASN A 412 -17.38 -0.18 -22.01
C ASN A 412 -18.36 -0.19 -20.83
N SER A 413 -19.15 0.87 -20.67
CA SER A 413 -20.13 0.95 -19.57
C SER A 413 -21.24 -0.11 -19.68
N ALA A 414 -21.69 -0.42 -20.89
CA ALA A 414 -22.68 -1.46 -21.13
C ALA A 414 -22.11 -2.88 -20.82
N VAL A 415 -20.81 -3.11 -21.04
CA VAL A 415 -20.15 -4.37 -20.64
C VAL A 415 -20.11 -4.52 -19.11
N ASP A 416 -19.84 -3.43 -18.38
CA ASP A 416 -19.87 -3.45 -16.92
C ASP A 416 -21.27 -3.74 -16.37
N VAL A 417 -22.31 -3.15 -16.99
CA VAL A 417 -23.70 -3.47 -16.65
C VAL A 417 -24.04 -4.94 -16.88
N ILE A 418 -23.62 -5.52 -18.00
CA ILE A 418 -23.85 -6.94 -18.25
C ILE A 418 -23.07 -7.84 -17.29
N SER A 419 -21.85 -7.46 -16.92
CA SER A 419 -21.07 -8.19 -15.91
C SER A 419 -21.78 -8.15 -14.55
N PHE A 420 -22.35 -7.02 -14.19
CA PHE A 420 -23.17 -6.88 -13.00
C PHE A 420 -24.43 -7.77 -13.07
N VAL A 421 -25.17 -7.72 -14.18
CA VAL A 421 -26.37 -8.54 -14.35
C VAL A 421 -26.06 -10.04 -14.22
N LYS A 422 -24.94 -10.51 -14.79
CA LYS A 422 -24.47 -11.89 -14.62
C LYS A 422 -24.27 -12.28 -13.16
N GLU A 423 -23.63 -11.41 -12.39
CA GLU A 423 -23.35 -11.64 -10.97
C GLU A 423 -24.66 -11.64 -10.14
N VAL A 424 -25.57 -10.70 -10.39
CA VAL A 424 -26.87 -10.62 -9.72
C VAL A 424 -27.74 -11.86 -10.01
N VAL A 425 -27.83 -12.30 -11.26
CA VAL A 425 -28.59 -13.49 -11.65
C VAL A 425 -28.06 -14.75 -10.97
N GLU A 426 -26.74 -14.83 -10.73
CA GLU A 426 -26.17 -15.97 -9.98
C GLU A 426 -26.43 -15.87 -8.48
N LYS A 427 -26.25 -14.68 -7.87
CA LYS A 427 -26.39 -14.47 -6.43
C LYS A 427 -27.86 -14.48 -5.95
N PHE A 428 -28.79 -13.95 -6.77
CA PHE A 428 -30.19 -13.78 -6.38
C PHE A 428 -31.14 -14.63 -7.27
N PRO A 429 -31.48 -15.87 -6.86
CA PRO A 429 -32.31 -16.77 -7.63
C PRO A 429 -33.70 -16.22 -7.94
N ASP A 430 -34.27 -15.44 -7.02
CA ASP A 430 -35.65 -14.93 -7.11
C ASP A 430 -35.82 -13.88 -8.24
N LEU A 431 -34.75 -13.22 -8.64
CA LEU A 431 -34.76 -12.19 -9.68
C LEU A 431 -34.51 -12.75 -11.09
N ARG A 432 -34.18 -14.03 -11.24
CA ARG A 432 -33.77 -14.64 -12.52
C ARG A 432 -34.79 -14.48 -13.61
N GLY A 433 -36.06 -14.83 -13.34
CA GLY A 433 -37.14 -14.77 -14.34
C GLY A 433 -37.33 -13.35 -14.87
N SER A 434 -37.48 -12.38 -13.97
CA SER A 434 -37.69 -10.97 -14.35
C SER A 434 -36.53 -10.39 -15.15
N ILE A 435 -35.28 -10.74 -14.77
CA ILE A 435 -34.08 -10.29 -15.47
C ILE A 435 -34.00 -10.92 -16.87
N VAL A 436 -34.27 -12.20 -17.01
CA VAL A 436 -34.23 -12.89 -18.30
C VAL A 436 -35.29 -12.32 -19.25
N ASP A 437 -36.52 -12.11 -18.79
CA ASP A 437 -37.58 -11.47 -19.57
C ASP A 437 -37.19 -10.10 -20.09
N ARG A 438 -36.60 -9.28 -19.22
CA ARG A 438 -36.15 -7.95 -19.58
C ARG A 438 -35.00 -8.01 -20.60
N LEU A 439 -34.03 -8.90 -20.40
CA LEU A 439 -32.89 -9.09 -21.32
C LEU A 439 -33.40 -9.58 -22.71
N VAL A 440 -34.35 -10.49 -22.72
CA VAL A 440 -34.98 -10.98 -23.97
C VAL A 440 -35.70 -9.83 -24.69
N SER A 441 -36.40 -8.96 -23.96
CA SER A 441 -37.09 -7.81 -24.58
C SER A 441 -36.09 -6.82 -25.21
N THR A 442 -34.92 -6.58 -24.60
CA THR A 442 -33.90 -5.61 -25.07
C THR A 442 -32.98 -6.16 -26.17
N LEU A 443 -33.07 -7.46 -26.52
CA LEU A 443 -32.21 -8.09 -27.55
C LEU A 443 -32.26 -7.39 -28.91
N SER A 444 -33.40 -6.76 -29.28
CA SER A 444 -33.55 -6.04 -30.54
C SER A 444 -32.89 -4.66 -30.57
N GLU A 445 -32.55 -4.10 -29.40
CA GLU A 445 -32.02 -2.74 -29.24
C GLU A 445 -30.50 -2.72 -29.13
N VAL A 446 -29.92 -3.85 -28.69
CA VAL A 446 -28.47 -3.99 -28.50
C VAL A 446 -27.75 -4.00 -29.85
N ARG A 447 -26.71 -3.16 -29.98
CA ARG A 447 -25.84 -3.05 -31.19
C ARG A 447 -24.39 -3.44 -30.94
N ALA A 448 -23.95 -3.44 -29.69
CA ALA A 448 -22.57 -3.73 -29.34
C ALA A 448 -22.34 -5.24 -29.20
N GLY A 449 -21.42 -5.82 -29.97
CA GLY A 449 -21.12 -7.26 -29.98
C GLY A 449 -20.74 -7.82 -28.62
N LYS A 450 -19.94 -7.08 -27.84
CA LYS A 450 -19.52 -7.49 -26.47
C LYS A 450 -20.70 -7.60 -25.50
N VAL A 451 -21.64 -6.65 -25.57
CA VAL A 451 -22.86 -6.67 -24.77
C VAL A 451 -23.75 -7.82 -25.20
N TYR A 452 -23.94 -8.00 -26.52
CA TYR A 452 -24.75 -9.06 -27.08
C TYR A 452 -24.29 -10.45 -26.62
N ARG A 453 -22.99 -10.70 -26.60
CA ARG A 453 -22.40 -11.96 -26.07
C ARG A 453 -22.82 -12.20 -24.61
N GLY A 454 -22.75 -11.16 -23.79
CA GLY A 454 -23.14 -11.24 -22.38
C GLY A 454 -24.63 -11.55 -22.20
N VAL A 455 -25.48 -10.86 -22.95
CA VAL A 455 -26.94 -11.10 -22.93
C VAL A 455 -27.29 -12.53 -23.39
N LEU A 456 -26.73 -12.98 -24.52
CA LEU A 456 -26.96 -14.36 -25.02
C LEU A 456 -26.49 -15.40 -24.01
N TRP A 457 -25.35 -15.16 -23.33
CA TRP A 457 -24.86 -16.09 -22.32
C TRP A 457 -25.84 -16.20 -21.14
N VAL A 458 -26.34 -15.06 -20.60
CA VAL A 458 -27.33 -15.07 -19.51
C VAL A 458 -28.60 -15.78 -19.92
N VAL A 459 -29.11 -15.47 -21.10
CA VAL A 459 -30.31 -16.11 -21.64
C VAL A 459 -30.13 -17.63 -21.78
N GLY A 460 -28.99 -18.09 -22.31
CA GLY A 460 -28.67 -19.52 -22.43
C GLY A 460 -28.57 -20.27 -21.12
N GLU A 461 -28.03 -19.60 -20.06
CA GLU A 461 -27.81 -20.23 -18.74
C GLU A 461 -29.08 -20.23 -17.86
N TYR A 462 -29.89 -19.17 -17.91
CA TYR A 462 -30.93 -18.91 -16.93
C TYR A 462 -32.35 -18.87 -17.45
N SER A 463 -32.63 -19.16 -18.78
CA SER A 463 -34.01 -19.43 -19.29
C SER A 463 -34.44 -20.81 -18.82
N LEU A 464 -35.12 -20.89 -17.68
CA LEU A 464 -35.49 -22.15 -17.04
C LEU A 464 -36.90 -22.64 -17.38
N GLU A 465 -37.79 -21.73 -17.77
CA GLU A 465 -39.19 -22.04 -18.11
C GLU A 465 -39.37 -22.18 -19.61
N GLU A 466 -40.40 -22.99 -20.01
CA GLU A 466 -40.70 -23.21 -21.42
C GLU A 466 -41.08 -21.90 -22.14
N ASN A 467 -41.77 -20.99 -21.46
CA ASN A 467 -42.15 -19.69 -22.01
C ASN A 467 -40.95 -18.80 -22.29
N ASP A 468 -39.98 -18.75 -21.36
CA ASP A 468 -38.74 -17.98 -21.51
C ASP A 468 -37.94 -18.51 -22.71
N ILE A 469 -37.83 -19.84 -22.84
CA ILE A 469 -37.13 -20.47 -23.97
C ILE A 469 -37.79 -20.10 -25.28
N ARG A 470 -39.14 -20.12 -25.34
CA ARG A 470 -39.92 -19.80 -26.52
C ARG A 470 -39.77 -18.33 -26.94
N GLU A 471 -39.84 -17.43 -25.98
CA GLU A 471 -39.67 -15.98 -26.20
C GLU A 471 -38.24 -15.64 -26.61
N ALA A 472 -37.23 -16.19 -25.93
CA ALA A 472 -35.83 -16.04 -26.29
C ALA A 472 -35.57 -16.51 -27.72
N TRP A 473 -36.06 -17.68 -28.06
CA TRP A 473 -35.90 -18.23 -29.42
C TRP A 473 -36.51 -17.32 -30.48
N LYS A 474 -37.74 -16.85 -30.27
CA LYS A 474 -38.43 -15.93 -31.17
C LYS A 474 -37.66 -14.63 -31.39
N LYS A 475 -37.11 -14.06 -30.34
CA LYS A 475 -36.33 -12.80 -30.38
C LYS A 475 -34.97 -12.99 -31.05
N ILE A 476 -34.26 -14.09 -30.74
CA ILE A 476 -32.98 -14.44 -31.39
C ILE A 476 -33.23 -14.61 -32.91
N ARG A 477 -34.27 -15.32 -33.31
CA ARG A 477 -34.61 -15.49 -34.70
C ARG A 477 -34.96 -14.17 -35.40
N ALA A 478 -35.73 -13.30 -34.76
CA ALA A 478 -36.03 -11.99 -35.30
C ALA A 478 -34.78 -11.14 -35.51
N SER A 479 -33.79 -11.25 -34.59
CA SER A 479 -32.50 -10.53 -34.68
C SER A 479 -31.54 -11.15 -35.71
N LEU A 480 -31.72 -12.42 -36.12
CA LEU A 480 -30.98 -13.07 -37.20
C LEU A 480 -31.61 -12.80 -38.56
N GLY A 481 -32.94 -12.66 -38.62
CA GLY A 481 -33.71 -12.52 -39.84
C GLY A 481 -33.89 -13.83 -40.59
N GLU A 482 -33.99 -13.77 -41.92
CA GLU A 482 -34.25 -14.90 -42.80
C GLU A 482 -33.11 -15.90 -42.87
N ILE A 483 -33.40 -17.21 -42.78
CA ILE A 483 -32.45 -18.32 -42.79
C ILE A 483 -32.76 -19.21 -44.01
N PRO A 484 -31.79 -19.69 -44.76
CA PRO A 484 -30.31 -19.52 -44.58
C PRO A 484 -29.75 -18.15 -44.94
N ILE A 485 -28.80 -17.66 -44.12
CA ILE A 485 -28.28 -16.30 -44.23
C ILE A 485 -27.65 -16.06 -45.62
N LEU A 486 -26.85 -16.98 -46.11
CA LEU A 486 -26.17 -16.86 -47.39
C LEU A 486 -27.16 -16.72 -48.56
N ALA A 487 -28.22 -17.51 -48.58
CA ALA A 487 -29.24 -17.45 -49.63
C ALA A 487 -30.03 -16.12 -49.57
N SER A 488 -30.28 -15.62 -48.40
CA SER A 488 -30.92 -14.30 -48.22
C SER A 488 -30.02 -13.15 -48.70
N GLU A 489 -28.70 -13.20 -48.41
CA GLU A 489 -27.75 -12.19 -48.90
C GLU A 489 -27.58 -12.25 -50.43
N GLN A 490 -27.61 -13.44 -51.00
CA GLN A 490 -27.60 -13.62 -52.46
C GLN A 490 -28.84 -13.06 -53.12
N ARG A 491 -30.02 -13.29 -52.54
CA ARG A 491 -31.27 -12.70 -53.05
C ARG A 491 -31.21 -11.16 -53.02
N LEU A 492 -30.72 -10.58 -51.92
CA LEU A 492 -30.55 -9.14 -51.84
C LEU A 492 -29.57 -8.62 -52.92
N LEU A 493 -28.54 -9.38 -53.27
CA LEU A 493 -27.62 -9.04 -54.33
C LEU A 493 -28.27 -9.09 -55.71
N ASP A 494 -29.17 -10.07 -55.92
CA ASP A 494 -29.90 -10.25 -57.18
C ASP A 494 -31.04 -9.20 -57.33
N GLU A 495 -31.58 -8.69 -56.24
CA GLU A 495 -32.64 -7.65 -56.24
C GLU A 495 -32.09 -6.22 -56.43
N VAL A 496 -30.75 -6.00 -56.27
CA VAL A 496 -30.15 -4.69 -56.58
C VAL A 496 -30.16 -4.51 -58.11
N PRO A 497 -30.85 -3.49 -58.66
CA PRO A 497 -31.00 -3.28 -60.11
C PRO A 497 -29.61 -3.12 -60.77
N ASP A 498 -29.48 -3.69 -62.02
CA ASP A 498 -28.31 -3.47 -62.85
C ASP A 498 -28.35 -2.06 -63.41
N ASP A 499 -27.68 -1.11 -62.81
CA ASP A 499 -27.58 0.28 -63.30
C ASP A 499 -27.07 0.31 -64.76
N ASN A 500 -26.42 -0.78 -65.24
CA ASN A 500 -26.04 -0.93 -66.60
C ASN A 500 -27.20 -1.18 -67.59
N ALA A 501 -28.32 -1.71 -67.12
CA ALA A 501 -29.52 -1.85 -67.97
C ALA A 501 -30.19 -0.49 -68.24
N LEU A 502 -30.16 0.46 -67.29
CA LEU A 502 -30.64 1.81 -67.48
C LEU A 502 -29.69 2.70 -68.30
N LEU A 503 -28.39 2.41 -68.34
CA LEU A 503 -27.41 3.10 -69.20
C LEU A 503 -27.45 2.59 -70.64
N GLN A 504 -27.89 1.38 -70.92
CA GLN A 504 -28.06 0.85 -72.24
C GLN A 504 -29.31 1.44 -72.99
N GLU A 505 -30.33 1.84 -72.30
CA GLU A 505 -31.51 2.51 -72.90
C GLU A 505 -31.22 4.01 -73.19
N GLN A 506 -30.20 4.63 -72.56
CA GLN A 506 -29.85 6.05 -72.82
C GLN A 506 -28.72 6.26 -73.87
N VAL A 507 -28.03 5.21 -74.33
CA VAL A 507 -26.90 5.29 -75.26
C VAL A 507 -27.33 5.22 -76.74
N ASN A 508 -28.59 5.12 -77.03
CA ASN A 508 -29.08 5.25 -78.44
C ASN A 508 -29.26 6.71 -78.92
N GLY A 509 -28.55 7.64 -78.36
CA GLY A 509 -28.56 9.02 -78.73
C GLY A 509 -27.21 9.69 -78.60
N GLN A 510 -26.45 9.84 -79.72
CA GLN A 510 -25.34 10.71 -79.96
C GLN A 510 -23.94 10.36 -79.41
N ALA A 511 -23.12 9.90 -80.32
CA ALA A 511 -21.65 9.84 -80.18
C ALA A 511 -20.98 11.20 -80.05
N LYS A 512 -20.18 11.40 -79.06
CA LYS A 512 -19.04 12.31 -79.10
C LYS A 512 -17.81 11.67 -78.42
N ALA A 513 -16.72 11.63 -79.19
CA ALA A 513 -15.39 11.07 -78.87
C ALA A 513 -14.80 11.76 -77.64
N ALA A 514 -14.14 10.99 -76.78
CA ALA A 514 -13.30 11.45 -75.68
C ALA A 514 -12.00 10.62 -75.64
N PRO A 515 -10.90 11.10 -75.00
CA PRO A 515 -9.53 10.78 -75.36
C PRO A 515 -8.98 9.51 -74.70
N THR A 516 -7.97 8.93 -75.39
CA THR A 516 -7.17 7.73 -75.08
C THR A 516 -6.64 7.67 -73.65
N GLY A 517 -7.21 6.75 -72.86
CA GLY A 517 -6.63 6.32 -71.61
C GLY A 517 -5.85 4.99 -71.77
N SER A 518 -4.79 4.84 -71.05
CA SER A 518 -3.86 3.71 -71.05
C SER A 518 -4.53 2.34 -70.83
N ARG A 519 -4.31 1.39 -71.68
CA ARG A 519 -4.77 -0.02 -71.62
C ARG A 519 -4.15 -0.72 -70.40
N LYS A 520 -4.94 -1.19 -69.48
CA LYS A 520 -4.50 -2.02 -68.35
C LYS A 520 -4.41 -3.50 -68.75
N VAL A 521 -3.31 -4.19 -68.46
CA VAL A 521 -3.05 -5.59 -68.72
C VAL A 521 -3.45 -6.38 -67.48
N LEU A 522 -4.19 -7.46 -67.63
CA LEU A 522 -4.55 -8.43 -66.57
C LEU A 522 -3.36 -9.33 -66.20
N ALA A 523 -3.39 -9.95 -65.02
CA ALA A 523 -2.31 -10.79 -64.51
C ALA A 523 -1.96 -12.04 -65.38
N ASP A 524 -2.85 -12.43 -66.30
CA ASP A 524 -2.66 -13.50 -67.30
C ASP A 524 -2.07 -12.97 -68.61
N GLY A 525 -1.68 -11.70 -68.71
CA GLY A 525 -1.06 -11.10 -69.90
C GLY A 525 -2.03 -10.69 -71.00
N THR A 526 -3.33 -10.79 -70.81
CA THR A 526 -4.37 -10.34 -71.72
C THR A 526 -4.80 -8.90 -71.50
N TYR A 527 -5.23 -8.18 -72.59
CA TYR A 527 -5.76 -6.82 -72.43
C TYR A 527 -7.20 -6.89 -71.94
N ALA A 528 -7.48 -6.19 -70.82
CA ALA A 528 -8.81 -6.06 -70.29
C ALA A 528 -9.69 -5.27 -71.28
N THR A 529 -10.80 -5.84 -71.71
CA THR A 529 -11.83 -5.14 -72.46
C THR A 529 -12.62 -4.21 -71.53
N GLU A 530 -12.97 -3.03 -71.99
CA GLU A 530 -13.71 -2.03 -71.16
C GLU A 530 -14.97 -2.61 -70.49
N SER A 531 -15.63 -3.54 -71.16
CA SER A 531 -16.81 -4.26 -70.63
C SER A 531 -16.51 -5.17 -69.45
N ALA A 532 -15.29 -5.77 -69.34
CA ALA A 532 -14.92 -6.63 -68.21
C ALA A 532 -14.56 -5.80 -66.96
N LEU A 533 -13.95 -4.62 -67.13
CA LEU A 533 -13.63 -3.70 -66.05
C LEU A 533 -14.88 -3.02 -65.47
N THR A 534 -15.83 -2.63 -66.31
CA THR A 534 -17.09 -2.05 -65.87
C THR A 534 -17.99 -3.05 -65.17
N SER A 535 -18.01 -4.31 -65.60
CA SER A 535 -18.79 -5.37 -64.95
C SER A 535 -18.18 -5.73 -63.57
N GLN A 536 -16.85 -5.76 -63.44
CA GLN A 536 -16.22 -6.00 -62.11
C GLN A 536 -16.42 -4.88 -61.15
N SER A 537 -16.36 -3.61 -61.60
CA SER A 537 -16.64 -2.46 -60.77
C SER A 537 -18.10 -2.36 -60.32
N ALA A 538 -19.04 -2.70 -61.24
CA ALA A 538 -20.46 -2.76 -60.94
C ALA A 538 -20.79 -3.90 -59.94
N ALA A 539 -20.22 -5.07 -60.09
CA ALA A 539 -20.39 -6.18 -59.15
C ALA A 539 -19.81 -5.85 -57.76
N ALA A 540 -18.67 -5.17 -57.69
CA ALA A 540 -18.09 -4.69 -56.43
C ALA A 540 -18.98 -3.62 -55.75
N ALA A 541 -19.51 -2.69 -56.54
CA ALA A 541 -20.43 -1.65 -56.03
C ALA A 541 -21.75 -2.23 -55.48
N ARG A 542 -22.30 -3.24 -56.18
CA ARG A 542 -23.47 -3.97 -55.71
C ARG A 542 -23.20 -4.70 -54.38
N LEU A 543 -22.07 -5.38 -54.30
CA LEU A 543 -21.66 -6.06 -53.07
C LEU A 543 -21.49 -5.09 -51.89
N GLU A 544 -20.90 -3.92 -52.15
CA GLU A 544 -20.80 -2.86 -51.17
C GLU A 544 -22.16 -2.28 -50.75
N ALA A 545 -23.08 -2.12 -51.70
CA ALA A 545 -24.44 -1.67 -51.42
C ALA A 545 -25.20 -2.68 -50.53
N VAL A 546 -25.06 -3.99 -50.81
CA VAL A 546 -25.66 -5.03 -49.97
C VAL A 546 -25.02 -5.08 -48.59
N LYS A 547 -23.70 -4.85 -48.49
CA LYS A 547 -22.99 -4.75 -47.20
C LYS A 547 -23.45 -3.52 -46.39
N ALA A 548 -23.75 -2.42 -47.02
CA ALA A 548 -24.21 -1.15 -46.42
C ALA A 548 -25.71 -1.15 -46.07
N ALA A 549 -26.48 -2.06 -46.59
CA ALA A 549 -27.92 -2.17 -46.30
C ALA A 549 -28.18 -2.45 -44.81
N GLN A 550 -29.21 -1.79 -44.25
CA GLN A 550 -29.58 -2.02 -42.85
C GLN A 550 -30.13 -3.41 -42.64
N LYS A 551 -29.54 -4.15 -41.74
CA LYS A 551 -29.81 -5.55 -41.43
C LYS A 551 -30.19 -5.71 -39.94
N PRO A 552 -30.87 -6.83 -39.57
CA PRO A 552 -31.10 -7.14 -38.17
C PRO A 552 -29.80 -7.16 -37.36
N PRO A 553 -29.77 -6.70 -36.08
CA PRO A 553 -28.54 -6.38 -35.35
C PRO A 553 -27.59 -7.58 -35.18
N LEU A 554 -28.10 -8.74 -34.86
CA LEU A 554 -27.27 -9.93 -34.68
C LEU A 554 -26.67 -10.40 -36.03
N ARG A 555 -27.44 -10.32 -37.11
CA ARG A 555 -26.96 -10.62 -38.48
C ARG A 555 -25.89 -9.66 -38.93
N GLN A 556 -26.05 -8.36 -38.64
CA GLN A 556 -25.07 -7.34 -38.97
C GLN A 556 -23.72 -7.63 -38.30
N LEU A 557 -23.73 -7.94 -37.00
CA LEU A 557 -22.49 -8.25 -36.24
C LEU A 557 -21.78 -9.51 -36.79
N ILE A 558 -22.51 -10.54 -37.20
CA ILE A 558 -21.92 -11.74 -37.80
C ILE A 558 -21.28 -11.41 -39.15
N LEU A 559 -21.95 -10.62 -40.01
CA LEU A 559 -21.43 -10.20 -41.31
C LEU A 559 -20.23 -9.22 -41.15
N ASP A 560 -20.18 -8.48 -40.07
CA ASP A 560 -19.05 -7.62 -39.72
C ASP A 560 -17.83 -8.41 -39.25
N GLY A 561 -17.93 -9.74 -39.03
CA GLY A 561 -16.82 -10.63 -38.69
C GLY A 561 -16.70 -10.96 -37.21
N ASP A 562 -17.74 -10.71 -36.37
CA ASP A 562 -17.71 -11.10 -34.95
C ASP A 562 -18.09 -12.58 -34.79
N TYR A 563 -17.15 -13.48 -35.11
CA TYR A 563 -17.38 -14.93 -35.00
C TYR A 563 -17.35 -15.44 -33.58
N TYR A 564 -16.70 -14.73 -32.64
CA TYR A 564 -16.84 -15.08 -31.24
C TYR A 564 -18.28 -14.90 -30.73
N LEU A 565 -19.01 -13.89 -31.20
CA LEU A 565 -20.43 -13.76 -30.96
C LEU A 565 -21.20 -14.96 -31.55
N ALA A 566 -20.84 -15.42 -32.75
CA ALA A 566 -21.43 -16.57 -33.37
C ALA A 566 -21.23 -17.89 -32.60
N THR A 567 -20.04 -18.07 -31.97
CA THR A 567 -19.76 -19.22 -31.08
C THR A 567 -20.61 -19.16 -29.81
N VAL A 568 -20.74 -17.98 -29.20
CA VAL A 568 -21.61 -17.78 -28.02
C VAL A 568 -23.08 -18.07 -28.39
N LEU A 569 -23.55 -17.58 -29.54
CA LEU A 569 -24.91 -17.86 -30.04
C LEU A 569 -25.12 -19.36 -30.22
N SER A 570 -24.15 -20.07 -30.83
CA SER A 570 -24.22 -21.50 -31.02
C SER A 570 -24.35 -22.27 -29.70
N SER A 571 -23.52 -21.90 -28.72
CA SER A 571 -23.60 -22.45 -27.36
C SER A 571 -24.97 -22.16 -26.71
N THR A 572 -25.45 -20.91 -26.84
CA THR A 572 -26.79 -20.52 -26.32
C THR A 572 -27.92 -21.35 -26.93
N LEU A 573 -27.93 -21.48 -28.25
CA LEU A 573 -28.95 -22.31 -28.95
C LEU A 573 -28.89 -23.78 -28.50
N THR A 574 -27.68 -24.30 -28.32
CA THR A 574 -27.48 -25.70 -27.84
C THR A 574 -28.09 -25.87 -26.44
N LYS A 575 -27.80 -24.93 -25.53
CA LYS A 575 -28.36 -24.95 -24.16
C LYS A 575 -29.87 -24.82 -24.13
N LEU A 576 -30.45 -23.92 -24.93
CA LEU A 576 -31.90 -23.75 -25.02
C LEU A 576 -32.60 -25.00 -25.53
N VAL A 577 -32.03 -25.71 -26.53
CA VAL A 577 -32.57 -26.98 -27.03
C VAL A 577 -32.49 -28.08 -25.97
N MET A 578 -31.35 -28.26 -25.33
CA MET A 578 -31.16 -29.26 -24.27
C MET A 578 -32.11 -29.00 -23.11
N ARG A 579 -32.22 -27.72 -22.67
CA ARG A 579 -33.13 -27.36 -21.59
C ARG A 579 -34.62 -27.54 -21.96
N HIS A 580 -35.00 -27.22 -23.19
CA HIS A 580 -36.35 -27.51 -23.69
C HIS A 580 -36.65 -29.00 -23.62
N SER A 581 -35.64 -29.86 -23.89
CA SER A 581 -35.78 -31.34 -23.76
C SER A 581 -36.00 -31.79 -22.31
N GLU A 582 -35.42 -31.08 -21.31
CA GLU A 582 -35.64 -31.36 -19.90
C GLU A 582 -37.01 -30.89 -19.40
N VAL A 583 -37.48 -29.73 -19.85
CA VAL A 583 -38.66 -29.07 -19.31
C VAL A 583 -39.94 -29.50 -20.02
N SER A 584 -39.88 -29.70 -21.34
CA SER A 584 -41.04 -30.04 -22.17
C SER A 584 -41.05 -31.53 -22.59
N GLN A 585 -42.21 -32.17 -22.50
CA GLN A 585 -42.42 -33.53 -23.00
C GLN A 585 -42.69 -33.60 -24.51
N ASP A 586 -42.79 -32.45 -25.20
CA ASP A 586 -43.05 -32.38 -26.65
C ASP A 586 -41.77 -32.65 -27.46
N THR A 587 -41.52 -33.91 -27.72
CA THR A 587 -40.37 -34.37 -28.51
C THR A 587 -40.36 -33.85 -29.94
N ALA A 588 -41.58 -33.67 -30.56
CA ALA A 588 -41.68 -33.16 -31.93
C ALA A 588 -41.15 -31.70 -32.01
N ARG A 589 -41.53 -30.89 -31.06
CA ARG A 589 -41.08 -29.50 -30.98
C ARG A 589 -39.63 -29.37 -30.63
N THR A 590 -39.11 -30.17 -29.69
CA THR A 590 -37.68 -30.26 -29.36
C THR A 590 -36.88 -30.62 -30.60
N ASN A 591 -37.32 -31.58 -31.41
CA ASN A 591 -36.63 -31.96 -32.65
C ASN A 591 -36.68 -30.85 -33.70
N ALA A 592 -37.80 -30.11 -33.79
CA ALA A 592 -37.91 -28.95 -34.69
C ALA A 592 -36.92 -27.84 -34.28
N LEU A 593 -36.84 -27.48 -32.97
CA LEU A 593 -35.87 -26.52 -32.44
C LEU A 593 -34.41 -26.97 -32.65
N ARG A 594 -34.14 -28.26 -32.46
CA ARG A 594 -32.84 -28.89 -32.72
C ARG A 594 -32.41 -28.73 -34.17
N ALA A 595 -33.30 -29.09 -35.12
CA ALA A 595 -33.05 -28.95 -36.55
C ALA A 595 -32.85 -27.48 -36.95
N GLU A 596 -33.64 -26.56 -36.42
CA GLU A 596 -33.49 -25.13 -36.66
C GLU A 596 -32.17 -24.57 -36.09
N ALA A 597 -31.78 -24.99 -34.89
CA ALA A 597 -30.47 -24.61 -34.31
C ALA A 597 -29.29 -25.04 -35.19
N MET A 598 -29.31 -26.30 -35.63
CA MET A 598 -28.26 -26.83 -36.53
C MET A 598 -28.23 -26.07 -37.86
N LEU A 599 -29.39 -25.73 -38.43
CA LEU A 599 -29.50 -24.97 -39.66
C LEU A 599 -28.91 -23.56 -39.50
N ILE A 600 -29.18 -22.88 -38.37
CA ILE A 600 -28.60 -21.58 -38.05
C ILE A 600 -27.09 -21.68 -37.97
N MET A 601 -26.53 -22.63 -37.21
CA MET A 601 -25.11 -22.84 -37.04
C MET A 601 -24.39 -23.11 -38.37
N ILE A 602 -24.91 -24.00 -39.19
CA ILE A 602 -24.37 -24.32 -40.52
C ILE A 602 -24.47 -23.10 -41.46
N SER A 603 -25.58 -22.34 -41.37
CA SER A 603 -25.74 -21.12 -42.15
C SER A 603 -24.70 -20.03 -41.80
N ILE A 604 -24.36 -19.91 -40.51
CA ILE A 604 -23.31 -18.99 -40.06
C ILE A 604 -21.92 -19.41 -40.58
N MET A 605 -21.58 -20.70 -40.51
CA MET A 605 -20.32 -21.21 -41.06
C MET A 605 -20.23 -20.97 -42.56
N ARG A 606 -21.28 -21.23 -43.30
CA ARG A 606 -21.35 -21.02 -44.75
C ARG A 606 -21.23 -19.57 -45.15
N VAL A 607 -21.90 -18.65 -44.45
CA VAL A 607 -21.77 -17.22 -44.72
C VAL A 607 -20.40 -16.72 -44.35
N GLY A 608 -19.79 -17.25 -43.29
CA GLY A 608 -18.43 -16.86 -42.82
C GLY A 608 -17.32 -17.22 -43.81
N GLN A 609 -17.60 -18.18 -44.72
CA GLN A 609 -16.70 -18.56 -45.82
C GLN A 609 -16.97 -17.78 -47.13
N SER A 610 -17.98 -16.93 -47.17
CA SER A 610 -18.40 -16.17 -48.34
C SER A 610 -17.78 -14.76 -48.41
N HIS A 611 -17.93 -14.09 -49.54
CA HIS A 611 -17.50 -12.69 -49.76
C HIS A 611 -18.42 -11.62 -49.19
N PHE A 612 -19.53 -12.00 -48.59
CA PHE A 612 -20.48 -11.09 -47.95
C PHE A 612 -19.99 -10.59 -46.60
N VAL A 613 -19.06 -11.30 -45.98
CA VAL A 613 -18.45 -10.94 -44.69
C VAL A 613 -17.24 -9.97 -44.85
N LYS A 614 -16.96 -9.18 -43.83
CA LYS A 614 -15.78 -8.30 -43.83
C LYS A 614 -14.48 -9.07 -43.60
N ALA A 615 -14.52 -10.12 -42.75
CA ALA A 615 -13.41 -11.03 -42.48
C ALA A 615 -13.85 -12.47 -42.56
N PRO A 616 -13.05 -13.42 -43.09
CA PRO A 616 -13.42 -14.83 -43.13
C PRO A 616 -13.45 -15.43 -41.73
N ILE A 617 -14.24 -16.49 -41.57
CA ILE A 617 -14.34 -17.21 -40.29
C ILE A 617 -13.01 -17.92 -39.95
N ASP A 618 -12.60 -17.83 -38.68
CA ASP A 618 -11.42 -18.53 -38.16
C ASP A 618 -11.70 -20.03 -37.87
N GLU A 619 -10.67 -20.85 -37.90
CA GLU A 619 -10.76 -22.30 -37.66
C GLU A 619 -11.28 -22.62 -36.26
N ASP A 620 -10.83 -21.87 -35.20
CA ASP A 620 -11.28 -22.03 -33.80
C ASP A 620 -12.81 -21.83 -33.67
N SER A 621 -13.36 -20.79 -34.30
CA SER A 621 -14.80 -20.55 -34.32
C SER A 621 -15.57 -21.63 -35.05
N VAL A 622 -15.03 -22.13 -36.17
CA VAL A 622 -15.65 -23.26 -36.90
C VAL A 622 -15.67 -24.50 -36.02
N ASP A 623 -14.55 -24.86 -35.37
CA ASP A 623 -14.48 -26.04 -34.50
C ASP A 623 -15.42 -25.95 -33.30
N ARG A 624 -15.55 -24.78 -32.69
CA ARG A 624 -16.53 -24.55 -31.59
C ARG A 624 -17.95 -24.70 -32.05
N ILE A 625 -18.33 -24.11 -33.18
CA ILE A 625 -19.66 -24.24 -33.75
C ILE A 625 -19.95 -25.71 -34.13
N MET A 626 -18.97 -26.40 -34.77
CA MET A 626 -19.10 -27.83 -35.10
C MET A 626 -19.23 -28.72 -33.88
N THR A 627 -18.57 -28.36 -32.77
CA THR A 627 -18.73 -29.06 -31.48
C THR A 627 -20.14 -28.92 -30.96
N CYS A 628 -20.76 -27.73 -31.04
CA CYS A 628 -22.17 -27.53 -30.71
C CYS A 628 -23.12 -28.36 -31.62
N VAL A 629 -22.84 -28.39 -32.92
CA VAL A 629 -23.62 -29.19 -33.87
C VAL A 629 -23.53 -30.68 -33.55
N ARG A 630 -22.32 -31.20 -33.29
CA ARG A 630 -22.11 -32.61 -32.89
C ARG A 630 -22.83 -32.93 -31.57
N SER A 631 -22.69 -32.03 -30.57
CA SER A 631 -23.34 -32.21 -29.28
C SER A 631 -24.88 -32.29 -29.45
N LEU A 632 -25.48 -31.44 -30.28
CA LEU A 632 -26.92 -31.53 -30.61
C LEU A 632 -27.28 -32.82 -31.38
N ALA A 633 -26.37 -33.35 -32.15
CA ALA A 633 -26.60 -34.63 -32.84
C ALA A 633 -26.60 -35.83 -31.89
N GLU A 634 -25.78 -35.82 -30.88
CA GLU A 634 -25.47 -36.94 -30.01
C GLU A 634 -26.13 -36.88 -28.60
N PHE A 635 -26.71 -35.72 -28.18
CA PHE A 635 -27.13 -35.54 -26.78
C PHE A 635 -28.23 -36.52 -26.36
N SER A 636 -29.07 -37.00 -27.27
CA SER A 636 -30.07 -37.99 -26.95
C SER A 636 -29.48 -39.36 -26.57
N GLU A 637 -28.24 -39.63 -27.00
CA GLU A 637 -27.52 -40.87 -26.70
C GLU A 637 -26.54 -40.71 -25.53
N LYS A 638 -25.99 -39.53 -25.36
CA LYS A 638 -24.95 -39.19 -24.35
C LYS A 638 -25.43 -38.16 -23.34
N LYS A 639 -26.00 -38.64 -22.22
CA LYS A 639 -26.48 -37.75 -21.14
C LYS A 639 -25.38 -36.87 -20.50
N ASP A 640 -24.11 -37.27 -20.58
CA ASP A 640 -22.97 -36.49 -20.07
C ASP A 640 -22.85 -35.12 -20.75
N LEU A 641 -23.32 -35.01 -22.01
CA LEU A 641 -23.34 -33.74 -22.74
C LEU A 641 -24.34 -32.73 -22.14
N GLU A 642 -25.49 -33.18 -21.67
CA GLU A 642 -26.48 -32.32 -20.97
C GLU A 642 -25.87 -31.77 -19.70
N VAL A 643 -25.25 -32.62 -18.87
CA VAL A 643 -24.58 -32.20 -17.64
C VAL A 643 -23.50 -31.16 -17.93
N THR A 644 -22.66 -31.39 -18.96
CA THR A 644 -21.58 -30.48 -19.33
C THR A 644 -22.11 -29.11 -19.74
N PHE A 645 -23.15 -29.05 -20.61
CA PHE A 645 -23.66 -27.77 -21.10
C PHE A 645 -24.59 -27.06 -20.11
N LEU A 646 -25.34 -27.75 -19.28
CA LEU A 646 -26.37 -27.17 -18.41
C LEU A 646 -25.91 -26.97 -16.95
N GLU A 647 -25.06 -27.86 -16.42
CA GLU A 647 -24.62 -27.81 -15.04
C GLU A 647 -23.18 -27.33 -14.86
N ASP A 648 -22.22 -27.92 -15.59
CA ASP A 648 -20.79 -27.66 -15.34
C ASP A 648 -20.38 -26.24 -15.72
N THR A 649 -20.97 -25.68 -16.77
CA THR A 649 -20.76 -24.28 -17.14
C THR A 649 -21.21 -23.31 -16.04
N ARG A 650 -22.36 -23.60 -15.39
CA ARG A 650 -22.90 -22.83 -14.29
C ARG A 650 -22.05 -23.00 -13.03
N LYS A 651 -21.62 -24.23 -12.72
CA LYS A 651 -20.68 -24.50 -11.61
C LYS A 651 -19.37 -23.76 -11.79
N ALA A 652 -18.80 -23.77 -13.01
CA ALA A 652 -17.58 -23.05 -13.33
C ALA A 652 -17.73 -21.53 -13.15
N PHE A 653 -18.84 -20.95 -13.60
CA PHE A 653 -19.11 -19.53 -13.41
C PHE A 653 -19.24 -19.16 -11.93
N ARG A 654 -19.97 -19.96 -11.15
CA ARG A 654 -20.08 -19.80 -9.69
C ARG A 654 -18.72 -19.83 -9.00
N ALA A 655 -17.85 -20.75 -9.38
CA ALA A 655 -16.48 -20.83 -8.87
C ALA A 655 -15.66 -19.57 -9.22
N MET A 656 -15.80 -19.04 -10.44
CA MET A 656 -15.16 -17.79 -10.85
C MET A 656 -15.63 -16.62 -9.98
N VAL A 657 -16.93 -16.44 -9.79
CA VAL A 657 -17.48 -15.37 -8.93
C VAL A 657 -16.93 -15.48 -7.51
N GLN A 658 -16.86 -16.68 -6.93
CA GLN A 658 -16.30 -16.89 -5.60
C GLN A 658 -14.81 -16.53 -5.51
N VAL A 659 -14.03 -16.82 -6.55
CA VAL A 659 -12.60 -16.45 -6.62
C VAL A 659 -12.44 -14.93 -6.72
N GLU A 660 -13.29 -14.26 -7.51
CA GLU A 660 -13.28 -12.80 -7.62
C GLU A 660 -13.69 -12.12 -6.31
N ASP A 661 -14.70 -12.64 -5.62
CA ASP A 661 -15.10 -12.15 -4.31
C ASP A 661 -13.96 -12.26 -3.28
N LYS A 662 -13.22 -13.39 -3.28
CA LYS A 662 -12.04 -13.57 -2.42
C LYS A 662 -10.91 -12.60 -2.76
N LYS A 663 -10.65 -12.37 -4.05
CA LYS A 663 -9.65 -11.39 -4.50
C LYS A 663 -10.05 -9.97 -4.10
N ARG A 664 -11.33 -9.61 -4.22
CA ARG A 664 -11.86 -8.31 -3.80
C ARG A 664 -11.69 -8.11 -2.31
N ALA A 665 -12.09 -9.09 -1.50
CA ALA A 665 -11.91 -9.05 -0.05
C ALA A 665 -10.44 -8.97 0.37
N ALA A 666 -9.54 -9.70 -0.29
CA ALA A 666 -8.11 -9.64 -0.04
C ALA A 666 -7.52 -8.25 -0.40
N LYS A 667 -7.95 -7.67 -1.53
CA LYS A 667 -7.54 -6.32 -1.95
C LYS A 667 -8.01 -5.26 -0.95
N GLU A 668 -9.27 -5.32 -0.52
CA GLU A 668 -9.83 -4.43 0.51
C GLU A 668 -9.07 -4.54 1.83
N ALA A 669 -8.69 -5.76 2.23
CA ALA A 669 -7.90 -5.97 3.44
C ALA A 669 -6.50 -5.33 3.34
N VAL A 670 -5.84 -5.45 2.17
CA VAL A 670 -4.54 -4.81 1.91
C VAL A 670 -4.66 -3.29 1.88
N GLU A 671 -5.71 -2.75 1.27
CA GLU A 671 -5.94 -1.30 1.25
C GLU A 671 -6.24 -0.75 2.65
N LYS A 672 -7.06 -1.45 3.45
CA LYS A 672 -7.29 -1.09 4.86
C LYS A 672 -6.01 -1.14 5.69
N ALA A 673 -5.10 -2.06 5.42
CA ALA A 673 -3.80 -2.13 6.08
C ALA A 673 -2.84 -0.98 5.66
N LYS A 674 -2.93 -0.50 4.41
CA LYS A 674 -2.10 0.61 3.90
C LYS A 674 -2.55 1.99 4.39
N SER A 675 -3.80 2.17 4.79
CA SER A 675 -4.36 3.47 5.15
C SER A 675 -3.93 4.00 6.54
N ALA A 676 -2.87 3.43 7.15
CA ALA A 676 -2.50 3.73 8.53
C ALA A 676 -1.82 5.10 8.72
N VAL A 677 -1.26 5.73 7.68
CA VAL A 677 -0.51 6.99 7.79
C VAL A 677 -1.10 8.03 6.85
N GLN A 678 -1.49 9.15 7.42
CA GLN A 678 -1.97 10.32 6.68
C GLN A 678 -0.79 11.13 6.15
N ILE A 679 -0.93 11.71 4.94
CA ILE A 679 0.14 12.50 4.28
C ILE A 679 0.57 13.71 5.13
N ASP A 680 -0.36 14.30 5.86
CA ASP A 680 -0.16 15.48 6.71
C ASP A 680 0.12 15.17 8.18
N ASP A 681 0.21 13.89 8.57
CA ASP A 681 0.63 13.53 9.92
C ASP A 681 2.07 13.98 10.18
N ALA A 682 2.31 14.51 11.36
CA ALA A 682 3.63 14.94 11.77
C ALA A 682 4.61 13.77 11.80
N ILE A 683 5.70 13.89 11.07
CA ILE A 683 6.77 12.89 11.07
C ILE A 683 7.56 13.04 12.38
N PRO A 684 7.57 12.03 13.28
CA PRO A 684 8.38 12.10 14.50
C PRO A 684 9.86 11.99 14.14
N ILE A 685 10.58 13.10 14.26
CA ILE A 685 12.03 13.13 14.08
C ILE A 685 12.67 12.90 15.45
N ARG A 686 13.38 11.77 15.61
CA ARG A 686 14.24 11.54 16.78
C ARG A 686 15.66 11.96 16.45
N GLN A 687 16.18 12.90 17.22
CA GLN A 687 17.63 13.14 17.20
C GLN A 687 18.29 12.08 18.09
N PHE A 688 19.20 11.31 17.51
CA PHE A 688 20.13 10.48 18.29
C PHE A 688 21.13 11.38 19.01
N THR A 689 20.69 12.00 20.08
CA THR A 689 21.65 12.64 20.99
C THR A 689 22.18 11.57 21.95
N LYS A 690 23.50 11.41 21.99
CA LYS A 690 24.16 10.68 23.06
C LYS A 690 23.91 11.42 24.39
N LYS A 691 22.75 11.19 25.00
CA LYS A 691 22.58 11.57 26.41
C LYS A 691 23.23 10.49 27.26
N ASN A 692 24.40 10.77 27.75
CA ASN A 692 25.05 10.02 28.83
C ASN A 692 24.35 10.35 30.16
N THR A 693 23.12 9.98 30.36
CA THR A 693 22.46 10.11 31.66
C THR A 693 21.55 8.92 31.90
N VAL A 694 21.58 8.43 33.12
CA VAL A 694 20.84 7.25 33.63
C VAL A 694 19.32 7.36 33.45
N GLU A 695 18.79 8.57 33.30
CA GLU A 695 17.35 8.85 33.02
C GLU A 695 16.91 8.43 31.60
N GLY A 696 17.85 8.28 30.66
CA GLY A 696 17.52 7.85 29.31
C GLY A 696 17.18 6.36 29.17
N ALA A 697 17.50 5.53 30.14
CA ALA A 697 17.24 4.09 30.07
C ALA A 697 15.74 3.77 30.25
N GLU A 698 15.06 4.46 31.16
CA GLU A 698 13.61 4.27 31.40
C GLU A 698 12.75 4.79 30.23
N GLU A 699 13.18 5.88 29.58
CA GLU A 699 12.51 6.43 28.41
C GLU A 699 12.65 5.53 27.17
N ILE A 700 13.84 4.91 27.01
CA ILE A 700 14.10 3.92 25.93
C ILE A 700 13.24 2.67 26.16
N GLU A 701 13.07 2.23 27.39
CA GLU A 701 12.27 1.07 27.75
C GLU A 701 10.77 1.29 27.46
N LEU A 702 10.24 2.48 27.81
CA LEU A 702 8.87 2.88 27.49
C LEU A 702 8.64 3.06 25.97
N ASP A 703 9.64 3.56 25.26
CA ASP A 703 9.54 3.73 23.81
C ASP A 703 9.66 2.40 23.05
N LEU A 704 10.44 1.45 23.55
CA LEU A 704 10.52 0.11 23.00
C LEU A 704 9.18 -0.65 23.15
N VAL A 705 8.52 -0.51 24.31
CA VAL A 705 7.19 -1.10 24.57
C VAL A 705 6.13 -0.46 23.66
N LYS A 706 6.20 0.86 23.40
CA LYS A 706 5.29 1.55 22.47
C LYS A 706 5.55 1.16 21.01
N ALA A 707 6.80 0.97 20.63
CA ALA A 707 7.18 0.60 19.25
C ALA A 707 6.80 -0.84 18.90
N THR A 708 6.74 -1.73 19.88
CA THR A 708 6.41 -3.15 19.66
C THR A 708 4.92 -3.46 19.73
N GLY A 709 4.03 -2.47 19.99
CA GLY A 709 2.57 -2.66 19.99
C GLY A 709 2.08 -3.71 21.00
N GLY A 710 2.88 -4.02 22.00
CA GLY A 710 2.58 -5.05 23.00
C GLY A 710 1.66 -4.50 24.08
N ASP A 711 0.54 -5.18 24.28
CA ASP A 711 -0.20 -5.12 25.53
C ASP A 711 0.77 -5.45 26.68
N SER A 712 0.69 -4.67 27.74
CA SER A 712 1.53 -4.58 28.91
C SER A 712 1.75 -5.86 29.72
N THR A 713 2.34 -6.86 29.11
CA THR A 713 3.15 -7.82 29.86
C THR A 713 4.58 -7.37 29.71
N VAL A 714 5.15 -6.84 30.77
CA VAL A 714 6.55 -6.40 30.86
C VAL A 714 7.45 -7.62 30.56
N GLU A 715 7.70 -7.89 29.29
CA GLU A 715 8.80 -8.79 28.92
C GLU A 715 10.09 -8.05 29.27
N ASN A 716 10.81 -8.61 30.23
CA ASN A 716 12.06 -8.07 30.71
C ASN A 716 13.04 -7.87 29.54
N VAL A 717 13.63 -6.68 29.37
CA VAL A 717 14.64 -6.39 28.33
C VAL A 717 15.77 -7.43 28.36
N ALA A 718 16.11 -7.96 29.52
CA ALA A 718 17.07 -9.06 29.68
C ALA A 718 16.64 -10.35 28.93
N SER A 719 15.35 -10.67 28.87
CA SER A 719 14.85 -11.84 28.14
C SER A 719 14.90 -11.65 26.63
N LYS A 720 14.75 -10.43 26.15
CA LYS A 720 14.92 -10.08 24.73
C LYS A 720 16.38 -10.12 24.29
N LEU A 721 17.28 -9.62 25.11
CA LEU A 721 18.72 -9.65 24.82
C LEU A 721 19.29 -11.09 24.74
N SER A 722 18.72 -12.03 25.46
CA SER A 722 19.12 -13.46 25.39
C SER A 722 18.83 -14.11 24.03
N ARG A 723 17.92 -13.53 23.23
CA ARG A 723 17.55 -14.00 21.89
C ARG A 723 18.30 -13.31 20.76
N VAL A 724 19.22 -12.38 21.09
CA VAL A 724 20.03 -11.68 20.09
C VAL A 724 21.28 -12.50 19.81
N VAL A 725 21.53 -12.80 18.55
CA VAL A 725 22.71 -13.51 18.07
C VAL A 725 23.59 -12.54 17.30
N GLN A 726 24.84 -12.41 17.71
CA GLN A 726 25.82 -11.60 16.98
C GLN A 726 26.28 -12.34 15.73
N LEU A 727 26.09 -11.74 14.57
CA LEU A 727 26.37 -12.35 13.27
C LEU A 727 27.77 -12.01 12.74
N THR A 728 28.31 -10.82 13.06
CA THR A 728 29.62 -10.38 12.60
C THR A 728 30.48 -9.90 13.76
N GLY A 729 31.77 -9.78 13.54
CA GLY A 729 32.71 -9.19 14.50
C GLY A 729 32.62 -7.67 14.57
N PHE A 730 33.12 -7.06 15.65
CA PHE A 730 33.19 -5.60 15.81
C PHE A 730 34.21 -4.94 14.87
N SER A 731 35.12 -5.72 14.28
CA SER A 731 36.12 -5.23 13.33
C SER A 731 35.72 -5.32 11.87
N ASP A 732 34.57 -5.97 11.60
CA ASP A 732 34.09 -6.15 10.25
C ASP A 732 33.55 -4.83 9.70
N SER A 733 33.57 -4.66 8.38
CA SER A 733 33.06 -3.47 7.71
C SER A 733 31.57 -3.23 7.95
N VAL A 734 30.80 -4.31 8.11
CA VAL A 734 29.38 -4.29 8.46
C VAL A 734 29.21 -5.06 9.76
N TYR A 735 28.74 -4.39 10.80
CA TYR A 735 28.30 -5.07 12.01
C TYR A 735 26.86 -5.57 11.81
N ALA A 736 26.62 -6.82 12.17
CA ALA A 736 25.32 -7.44 12.07
C ALA A 736 24.97 -8.22 13.32
N GLU A 737 23.73 -8.10 13.76
CA GLU A 737 23.13 -8.92 14.82
C GLU A 737 21.69 -9.28 14.45
N ALA A 738 21.24 -10.46 14.85
CA ALA A 738 19.89 -10.94 14.58
C ALA A 738 19.12 -11.16 15.87
N TYR A 739 17.91 -10.65 15.94
CA TYR A 739 16.91 -11.06 16.91
C TYR A 739 16.12 -12.21 16.34
N VAL A 740 16.19 -13.38 16.98
CA VAL A 740 15.58 -14.63 16.50
C VAL A 740 14.24 -14.83 17.18
N THR A 741 13.17 -14.84 16.41
CA THR A 741 11.80 -15.13 16.89
C THR A 741 11.31 -16.43 16.27
N VAL A 742 10.98 -17.42 17.09
CA VAL A 742 10.47 -18.71 16.63
C VAL A 742 8.96 -18.72 16.75
N HIS A 743 8.28 -18.87 15.61
CA HIS A 743 6.84 -19.09 15.52
C HIS A 743 6.53 -20.57 15.22
N GLN A 744 5.25 -20.91 15.16
CA GLN A 744 4.81 -22.30 15.02
C GLN A 744 5.41 -23.05 13.80
N PHE A 745 5.58 -22.36 12.67
CA PHE A 745 6.10 -22.96 11.44
C PHE A 745 7.23 -22.15 10.79
N ASP A 746 7.56 -21.00 11.36
CA ASP A 746 8.52 -20.07 10.78
C ASP A 746 9.46 -19.51 11.85
N ILE A 747 10.71 -19.32 11.51
CA ILE A 747 11.69 -18.53 12.26
C ILE A 747 11.80 -17.19 11.56
N VAL A 748 11.54 -16.13 12.27
CA VAL A 748 11.71 -14.76 11.79
C VAL A 748 13.02 -14.21 12.35
N LEU A 749 13.90 -13.78 11.47
CA LEU A 749 15.17 -13.14 11.77
C LEU A 749 15.04 -11.64 11.52
N ASP A 750 15.04 -10.85 12.57
CA ASP A 750 15.15 -9.39 12.47
C ASP A 750 16.61 -9.02 12.57
N VAL A 751 17.24 -8.70 11.44
CA VAL A 751 18.69 -8.47 11.35
C VAL A 751 18.96 -6.98 11.35
N LEU A 752 19.68 -6.51 12.35
CA LEU A 752 20.23 -5.17 12.40
C LEU A 752 21.59 -5.15 11.68
N LEU A 753 21.72 -4.32 10.67
CA LEU A 753 22.96 -4.08 9.93
C LEU A 753 23.45 -2.67 10.24
N VAL A 754 24.72 -2.53 10.59
CA VAL A 754 25.35 -1.23 10.87
C VAL A 754 26.60 -1.09 10.01
N ASN A 755 26.64 -0.06 9.19
CA ASN A 755 27.83 0.28 8.42
C ASN A 755 28.88 0.90 9.32
N GLN A 756 29.98 0.21 9.54
CA GLN A 756 31.10 0.71 10.35
C GLN A 756 32.10 1.54 9.55
N THR A 757 31.96 1.59 8.24
CA THR A 757 32.84 2.32 7.33
C THR A 757 32.44 3.80 7.20
N THR A 758 33.31 4.57 6.58
CA THR A 758 33.07 5.97 6.22
C THR A 758 32.51 6.13 4.80
N GLU A 759 32.28 5.02 4.09
CA GLU A 759 31.82 4.96 2.72
C GLU A 759 30.38 4.45 2.66
N THR A 760 29.67 4.79 1.58
CA THR A 760 28.33 4.25 1.32
C THR A 760 28.47 2.87 0.70
N LEU A 761 27.82 1.87 1.31
CA LEU A 761 27.74 0.51 0.78
C LEU A 761 26.59 0.43 -0.21
N GLN A 762 26.88 0.05 -1.44
CA GLN A 762 25.89 -0.05 -2.51
C GLN A 762 25.47 -1.51 -2.70
N ASN A 763 24.21 -1.71 -3.11
CA ASN A 763 23.64 -3.03 -3.37
C ASN A 763 23.85 -4.04 -2.23
N LEU A 764 23.83 -3.56 -0.99
CA LEU A 764 23.99 -4.41 0.18
C LEU A 764 22.83 -5.40 0.25
N SER A 765 23.16 -6.68 0.23
CA SER A 765 22.23 -7.80 0.34
C SER A 765 22.68 -8.77 1.42
N VAL A 766 21.72 -9.35 2.13
CA VAL A 766 21.97 -10.42 3.09
C VAL A 766 21.46 -11.73 2.47
N GLU A 767 22.34 -12.67 2.28
CA GLU A 767 22.01 -13.98 1.72
C GLU A 767 22.07 -15.04 2.80
N PHE A 768 20.93 -15.68 3.10
CA PHE A 768 20.85 -16.78 4.03
C PHE A 768 20.75 -18.13 3.30
N ALA A 769 21.42 -19.12 3.87
CA ALA A 769 21.32 -20.52 3.48
C ALA A 769 21.05 -21.37 4.73
N THR A 770 20.41 -22.49 4.56
CA THR A 770 19.96 -23.34 5.66
C THR A 770 20.43 -24.78 5.49
N LEU A 771 20.74 -25.43 6.60
CA LEU A 771 21.05 -26.86 6.67
C LEU A 771 19.99 -27.54 7.55
N GLY A 772 19.62 -28.77 7.19
CA GLY A 772 18.54 -29.53 7.85
C GLY A 772 17.19 -29.28 7.21
N ASP A 773 16.12 -29.42 7.97
CA ASP A 773 14.73 -29.28 7.52
C ASP A 773 14.24 -27.81 7.55
N LEU A 774 15.16 -26.89 7.43
CA LEU A 774 14.90 -25.45 7.35
C LEU A 774 14.90 -24.98 5.88
N LYS A 775 14.04 -24.04 5.54
CA LYS A 775 13.96 -23.50 4.18
C LYS A 775 13.74 -22.00 4.18
N VAL A 776 14.62 -21.24 3.56
CA VAL A 776 14.45 -19.80 3.40
C VAL A 776 13.27 -19.54 2.46
N VAL A 777 12.28 -18.80 2.93
CA VAL A 777 11.05 -18.46 2.18
C VAL A 777 11.18 -17.10 1.55
N GLU A 778 11.60 -16.10 2.33
CA GLU A 778 11.69 -14.73 1.91
C GLU A 778 13.14 -14.26 2.00
N ARG A 779 13.64 -13.78 0.87
CA ARG A 779 15.00 -13.23 0.79
C ARG A 779 14.91 -11.72 0.99
N PRO A 780 15.79 -11.15 1.82
CA PRO A 780 15.87 -9.71 1.98
C PRO A 780 16.15 -8.97 0.67
N SER A 781 15.54 -7.80 0.49
CA SER A 781 15.81 -6.94 -0.66
C SER A 781 17.19 -6.29 -0.55
N THR A 782 17.78 -5.97 -1.69
CA THR A 782 19.03 -5.21 -1.77
C THR A 782 18.78 -3.75 -1.38
N ASN A 783 19.66 -3.18 -0.56
CA ASN A 783 19.55 -1.81 -0.06
C ASN A 783 20.90 -1.09 -0.15
N ASN A 784 20.87 0.24 -0.11
CA ASN A 784 22.08 1.04 0.02
C ASN A 784 22.18 1.57 1.45
N LEU A 785 23.37 1.48 2.06
CA LEU A 785 23.57 1.86 3.44
C LEU A 785 24.66 2.96 3.55
N GLY A 786 24.26 4.12 4.05
CA GLY A 786 25.13 5.28 4.21
C GLY A 786 26.25 5.06 5.23
N PRO A 787 27.26 5.96 5.27
CA PRO A 787 28.35 5.90 6.25
C PRO A 787 27.83 6.01 7.69
N ARG A 788 28.21 5.09 8.55
CA ARG A 788 27.78 5.06 9.96
C ARG A 788 26.26 4.95 10.18
N ASP A 789 25.54 4.53 9.16
CA ASP A 789 24.09 4.33 9.18
C ASP A 789 23.74 2.87 9.54
N PHE A 790 22.49 2.62 9.85
CA PHE A 790 21.98 1.29 10.19
C PHE A 790 20.69 0.98 9.44
N LEU A 791 20.47 -0.31 9.23
CA LEU A 791 19.29 -0.82 8.52
C LEU A 791 18.79 -2.09 9.24
N ASN A 792 17.47 -2.21 9.40
CA ASN A 792 16.84 -3.44 9.84
C ASN A 792 16.30 -4.20 8.64
N VAL A 793 16.66 -5.46 8.53
CA VAL A 793 16.25 -6.36 7.44
C VAL A 793 15.61 -7.60 8.05
N GLN A 794 14.50 -8.03 7.48
CA GLN A 794 13.77 -9.20 7.94
C GLN A 794 13.94 -10.36 6.97
N ALA A 795 14.19 -11.55 7.52
CA ALA A 795 14.20 -12.79 6.76
C ALA A 795 13.32 -13.84 7.44
N THR A 796 12.60 -14.62 6.65
CA THR A 796 11.72 -15.68 7.14
C THR A 796 12.22 -17.04 6.69
N VAL A 797 12.41 -17.92 7.66
CA VAL A 797 12.84 -19.31 7.42
C VAL A 797 11.73 -20.26 7.88
N LYS A 798 11.24 -21.09 6.98
CA LYS A 798 10.23 -22.10 7.28
C LYS A 798 10.86 -23.31 7.94
N VAL A 799 10.19 -23.80 8.97
CA VAL A 799 10.59 -25.00 9.73
C VAL A 799 9.63 -26.15 9.38
N SER A 800 10.19 -27.32 9.08
CA SER A 800 9.40 -28.50 8.70
C SER A 800 9.43 -29.62 9.73
N SER A 801 10.41 -29.65 10.63
CA SER A 801 10.57 -30.67 11.69
C SER A 801 11.14 -30.06 12.96
N THR A 802 11.16 -30.86 14.03
CA THR A 802 11.78 -30.53 15.32
C THR A 802 13.29 -30.81 15.37
N ASP A 803 13.90 -31.19 14.26
CA ASP A 803 15.35 -31.42 14.21
C ASP A 803 16.12 -30.09 14.28
N THR A 804 17.30 -30.16 14.89
CA THR A 804 18.18 -28.98 14.96
C THR A 804 18.65 -28.55 13.59
N GLY A 805 18.49 -27.31 13.26
CA GLY A 805 18.92 -26.72 12.00
C GLY A 805 19.97 -25.63 12.20
N VAL A 806 20.72 -25.34 11.16
CA VAL A 806 21.70 -24.27 11.15
C VAL A 806 21.36 -23.31 10.02
N ILE A 807 21.33 -22.01 10.34
CA ILE A 807 21.17 -20.93 9.39
C ILE A 807 22.52 -20.22 9.32
N PHE A 808 23.09 -20.14 8.14
CA PHE A 808 24.32 -19.42 7.85
C PHE A 808 24.10 -18.49 6.67
N GLY A 809 24.96 -17.49 6.52
CA GLY A 809 24.78 -16.52 5.45
C GLY A 809 25.97 -15.62 5.26
N ASN A 810 25.83 -14.75 4.28
CA ASN A 810 26.81 -13.75 3.91
C ASN A 810 26.12 -12.40 3.71
N ILE A 811 26.85 -11.32 3.99
CA ILE A 811 26.49 -9.97 3.55
C ILE A 811 27.34 -9.67 2.33
N VAL A 812 26.69 -9.33 1.23
CA VAL A 812 27.35 -8.98 -0.02
C VAL A 812 27.04 -7.53 -0.34
N TYR A 813 28.05 -6.73 -0.64
CA TYR A 813 27.89 -5.33 -1.03
C TYR A 813 28.96 -4.89 -2.03
N ASP A 814 28.64 -3.87 -2.82
CA ASP A 814 29.57 -3.27 -3.76
C ASP A 814 30.32 -2.11 -3.07
N GLY A 815 31.63 -2.05 -3.29
CA GLY A 815 32.48 -0.99 -2.79
C GLY A 815 32.34 0.31 -3.58
N ALA A 816 33.18 1.31 -3.30
CA ALA A 816 33.20 2.59 -3.99
C ALA A 816 33.49 2.46 -5.53
N SER A 817 34.10 1.37 -5.95
CA SER A 817 34.31 0.97 -7.34
C SER A 817 33.29 -0.12 -7.69
N SER A 818 32.46 0.10 -8.70
CA SER A 818 31.42 -0.86 -9.17
C SER A 818 31.96 -2.23 -9.64
N THR A 819 33.26 -2.43 -9.57
CA THR A 819 33.96 -3.68 -9.95
C THR A 819 34.40 -4.50 -8.75
N GLU A 820 34.30 -3.97 -7.52
CA GLU A 820 34.75 -4.66 -6.31
C GLU A 820 33.53 -5.04 -5.45
N THR A 821 33.22 -6.31 -5.40
CA THR A 821 32.19 -6.87 -4.51
C THR A 821 32.85 -7.42 -3.27
N HIS A 822 32.40 -6.98 -2.12
CA HIS A 822 32.87 -7.44 -0.82
C HIS A 822 31.88 -8.42 -0.21
N VAL A 823 32.40 -9.45 0.48
CA VAL A 823 31.62 -10.46 1.15
C VAL A 823 32.04 -10.53 2.61
N VAL A 824 31.08 -10.35 3.52
CA VAL A 824 31.26 -10.58 4.96
C VAL A 824 30.52 -11.84 5.35
N ILE A 825 31.26 -12.79 5.92
CA ILE A 825 30.71 -14.07 6.35
C ILE A 825 30.03 -13.90 7.70
N LEU A 826 28.77 -14.36 7.83
CA LEU A 826 28.00 -14.31 9.07
C LEU A 826 28.32 -15.52 9.96
N ASN A 827 28.24 -15.34 11.27
CA ASN A 827 28.25 -16.44 12.23
C ASN A 827 26.97 -17.25 12.08
N ASP A 828 27.09 -18.56 12.36
CA ASP A 828 25.99 -19.50 12.26
C ASP A 828 24.93 -19.24 13.34
N ILE A 829 23.67 -19.28 12.95
CA ILE A 829 22.54 -19.27 13.87
C ILE A 829 22.05 -20.70 14.05
N HIS A 830 22.19 -21.22 15.25
CA HIS A 830 21.69 -22.56 15.59
C HIS A 830 20.25 -22.46 16.09
N ALA A 831 19.33 -23.07 15.38
CA ALA A 831 17.97 -23.28 15.87
C ALA A 831 18.00 -24.44 16.87
N ASP A 832 17.84 -24.12 18.15
CA ASP A 832 17.86 -25.13 19.21
C ASP A 832 16.46 -25.73 19.39
N ILE A 833 16.42 -27.01 19.77
CA ILE A 833 15.18 -27.73 20.06
C ILE A 833 14.36 -27.04 21.18
N MET A 834 15.02 -26.32 22.05
CA MET A 834 14.40 -25.59 23.16
C MET A 834 13.44 -24.51 22.67
N ASP A 835 13.68 -23.96 21.46
CA ASP A 835 12.85 -22.94 20.84
C ASP A 835 11.51 -23.51 20.35
N TYR A 836 11.46 -24.85 20.13
CA TYR A 836 10.29 -25.56 19.65
C TYR A 836 9.47 -26.25 20.74
N ILE A 837 9.97 -26.29 21.97
CA ILE A 837 9.34 -26.99 23.08
C ILE A 837 8.67 -26.02 24.04
N GLN A 838 7.41 -26.30 24.37
CA GLN A 838 6.64 -25.56 25.36
C GLN A 838 6.24 -26.45 26.53
N PRO A 839 6.26 -25.93 27.78
CA PRO A 839 5.78 -26.66 28.93
C PRO A 839 4.28 -26.97 28.75
N ALA A 840 3.93 -28.22 28.96
CA ALA A 840 2.56 -28.71 28.82
C ALA A 840 2.14 -29.55 30.03
N HIS A 841 0.83 -29.77 30.16
CA HIS A 841 0.27 -30.57 31.24
C HIS A 841 -0.57 -31.69 30.68
N CYS A 842 -0.43 -32.89 31.24
CA CYS A 842 -1.27 -34.04 30.94
C CYS A 842 -1.67 -34.78 32.23
N THR A 843 -2.68 -35.63 32.17
CA THR A 843 -3.10 -36.46 33.31
C THR A 843 -2.14 -37.62 33.51
N GLU A 844 -2.04 -38.16 34.74
CA GLU A 844 -1.16 -39.28 35.05
C GLU A 844 -1.49 -40.50 34.18
N THR A 845 -2.74 -40.74 33.89
CA THR A 845 -3.17 -41.83 33.01
C THR A 845 -2.67 -41.63 31.58
N GLN A 846 -2.76 -40.41 31.03
CA GLN A 846 -2.25 -40.08 29.71
C GLN A 846 -0.71 -40.22 29.66
N PHE A 847 0.00 -39.74 30.69
CA PHE A 847 1.45 -39.89 30.79
C PHE A 847 1.86 -41.37 30.75
N ARG A 848 1.19 -42.22 31.49
CA ARG A 848 1.51 -43.69 31.53
C ARG A 848 1.20 -44.34 30.18
N THR A 849 0.11 -43.99 29.52
CA THR A 849 -0.22 -44.51 28.18
C THR A 849 0.84 -44.10 27.17
N MET A 850 1.16 -42.78 27.08
CA MET A 850 2.20 -42.27 26.18
C MET A 850 3.58 -42.86 26.51
N TRP A 851 3.90 -43.08 27.79
CA TRP A 851 5.15 -43.69 28.21
C TRP A 851 5.32 -45.12 27.68
N THR A 852 4.24 -45.87 27.56
CA THR A 852 4.25 -47.25 27.03
C THR A 852 4.22 -47.26 25.50
N GLU A 853 3.62 -46.28 24.87
CA GLU A 853 3.47 -46.17 23.42
C GLU A 853 4.75 -45.67 22.72
N PHE A 854 5.53 -44.81 23.38
CA PHE A 854 6.65 -44.14 22.72
C PHE A 854 7.85 -45.12 22.62
N GLU A 855 8.33 -45.31 21.39
CA GLU A 855 9.37 -46.25 21.05
C GLU A 855 10.80 -45.76 21.35
N TRP A 856 11.04 -44.45 21.24
CA TRP A 856 12.36 -43.87 21.37
C TRP A 856 12.63 -43.43 22.80
N GLU A 857 13.67 -44.04 23.44
CA GLU A 857 14.11 -43.70 24.79
C GLU A 857 15.57 -43.26 24.76
N ASN A 858 15.87 -42.11 25.38
CA ASN A 858 17.23 -41.67 25.68
C ASN A 858 17.43 -41.60 27.18
N LYS A 859 18.44 -42.31 27.70
CA LYS A 859 18.82 -42.33 29.12
C LYS A 859 20.10 -41.54 29.32
N VAL A 860 20.01 -40.44 30.06
CA VAL A 860 21.16 -39.59 30.39
C VAL A 860 21.52 -39.77 31.88
N ASN A 861 22.75 -40.09 32.16
CA ASN A 861 23.26 -40.18 33.54
C ASN A 861 23.61 -38.78 34.05
N ILE A 862 23.26 -38.50 35.27
CA ILE A 862 23.48 -37.24 35.96
C ILE A 862 24.53 -37.38 37.05
N ASN A 863 25.42 -36.42 37.11
CA ASN A 863 26.38 -36.23 38.22
C ASN A 863 26.52 -34.71 38.42
N SER A 864 25.80 -34.12 39.37
CA SER A 864 25.76 -32.68 39.61
C SER A 864 26.22 -32.31 41.01
N LYS A 865 26.82 -31.11 41.11
CA LYS A 865 27.24 -30.48 42.38
C LYS A 865 26.20 -29.54 42.96
N ALA A 866 24.93 -29.59 42.48
CA ALA A 866 23.85 -28.75 43.02
C ALA A 866 23.65 -28.99 44.51
N LYS A 867 23.24 -27.97 45.24
CA LYS A 867 23.11 -28.03 46.70
C LYS A 867 21.92 -28.89 47.14
N THR A 868 20.82 -28.82 46.44
CA THR A 868 19.58 -29.54 46.76
C THR A 868 18.99 -30.26 45.56
N LEU A 869 18.31 -31.39 45.78
CA LEU A 869 17.61 -32.14 44.73
C LEU A 869 16.56 -31.31 44.04
N ARG A 870 15.93 -30.37 44.75
CA ARG A 870 14.91 -29.46 44.26
C ARG A 870 15.47 -28.39 43.37
N GLU A 871 16.61 -27.83 43.70
CA GLU A 871 17.35 -26.87 42.89
C GLU A 871 17.74 -27.48 41.53
N PHE A 872 18.22 -28.74 41.57
CA PHE A 872 18.50 -29.47 40.34
C PHE A 872 17.24 -29.71 39.47
N LEU A 873 16.09 -30.07 40.08
CA LEU A 873 14.83 -30.24 39.37
C LEU A 873 14.42 -28.90 38.68
N LYS A 874 14.57 -27.78 39.40
CA LYS A 874 14.27 -26.45 38.83
C LYS A 874 15.18 -26.09 37.66
N GLN A 875 16.48 -26.36 37.80
CA GLN A 875 17.46 -26.16 36.70
C GLN A 875 17.13 -27.05 35.50
N LEU A 876 16.71 -28.30 35.76
CA LEU A 876 16.29 -29.22 34.70
C LEU A 876 15.06 -28.71 33.95
N MET A 877 14.04 -28.22 34.68
CA MET A 877 12.83 -27.65 34.09
C MET A 877 13.14 -26.40 33.24
N GLU A 878 14.01 -25.53 33.72
CA GLU A 878 14.45 -24.33 32.99
C GLU A 878 15.29 -24.69 31.75
N SER A 879 16.17 -25.71 31.86
CA SER A 879 17.03 -26.12 30.73
C SER A 879 16.33 -26.97 29.70
N THR A 880 15.21 -27.62 30.01
CA THR A 880 14.45 -28.47 29.08
C THR A 880 13.10 -27.91 28.70
N ASN A 881 12.69 -26.77 29.24
CA ASN A 881 11.36 -26.18 29.04
C ASN A 881 10.19 -27.13 29.35
N MET A 882 10.41 -28.15 30.25
CA MET A 882 9.40 -29.11 30.57
C MET A 882 8.65 -28.74 31.85
N ALA A 883 7.35 -28.97 31.88
CA ALA A 883 6.53 -28.81 33.08
C ALA A 883 6.63 -30.07 33.98
N CYS A 884 6.75 -29.86 35.27
CA CYS A 884 6.70 -30.96 36.25
C CYS A 884 5.23 -31.36 36.49
N LEU A 885 4.92 -32.65 36.27
CA LEU A 885 3.60 -33.21 36.51
C LEU A 885 3.47 -33.77 37.93
N THR A 886 4.57 -33.99 38.63
CA THR A 886 4.56 -34.49 39.99
C THR A 886 4.08 -33.38 40.94
N PRO A 887 3.05 -33.61 41.78
CA PRO A 887 2.52 -32.60 42.66
C PRO A 887 3.55 -32.07 43.65
N ASP A 888 3.58 -30.78 43.91
CA ASP A 888 4.48 -30.13 44.87
C ASP A 888 4.45 -30.70 46.26
N ALA A 889 3.31 -31.26 46.70
CA ALA A 889 3.18 -31.95 47.98
C ALA A 889 4.06 -33.19 48.06
N SER A 890 4.25 -33.93 46.96
CA SER A 890 5.10 -35.10 46.85
C SER A 890 6.58 -34.78 46.73
N LEU A 891 6.91 -33.56 46.40
CA LEU A 891 8.26 -33.03 46.25
C LEU A 891 8.76 -32.34 47.54
N LYS A 892 7.92 -32.22 48.59
CA LYS A 892 8.27 -31.62 49.87
C LYS A 892 8.78 -32.68 50.83
N GLY A 893 9.94 -32.46 51.43
CA GLY A 893 10.55 -33.29 52.46
C GLY A 893 12.06 -33.41 52.32
N ASP A 894 12.73 -33.77 53.39
CA ASP A 894 14.21 -34.00 53.41
C ASP A 894 14.53 -35.47 53.05
N CYS A 895 14.13 -35.89 51.87
CA CYS A 895 14.50 -37.20 51.34
C CYS A 895 15.79 -37.11 50.52
N ARG A 896 16.63 -38.14 50.62
CA ARG A 896 17.86 -38.26 49.81
C ARG A 896 17.59 -38.73 48.38
N PHE A 897 16.35 -39.01 48.02
CA PHE A 897 15.92 -39.47 46.71
C PHE A 897 14.77 -38.62 46.20
N LEU A 898 14.79 -38.25 44.91
CA LEU A 898 13.71 -37.55 44.25
C LEU A 898 13.42 -38.18 42.90
N SER A 899 12.14 -38.47 42.66
CA SER A 899 11.64 -38.88 41.34
C SER A 899 10.53 -37.95 40.89
N ALA A 900 10.63 -37.45 39.66
CA ALA A 900 9.67 -36.53 39.08
C ALA A 900 9.37 -36.88 37.61
N ASN A 901 8.12 -36.73 37.24
CA ASN A 901 7.67 -36.83 35.84
C ASN A 901 7.55 -35.43 35.23
N LEU A 902 8.14 -35.28 34.08
CA LEU A 902 8.13 -34.03 33.32
C LEU A 902 7.49 -34.25 31.96
N TYR A 903 6.79 -33.23 31.48
CA TYR A 903 6.12 -33.28 30.19
C TYR A 903 6.26 -31.93 29.45
N ALA A 904 6.48 -32.02 28.17
CA ALA A 904 6.46 -30.88 27.26
C ALA A 904 5.84 -31.30 25.94
N ARG A 905 5.38 -30.32 25.21
CA ARG A 905 4.87 -30.49 23.88
C ARG A 905 5.57 -29.59 22.91
N SER A 906 5.97 -30.13 21.76
CA SER A 906 6.53 -29.33 20.67
C SER A 906 5.47 -28.44 20.03
N VAL A 907 5.88 -27.32 19.46
CA VAL A 907 5.03 -26.43 18.64
C VAL A 907 4.38 -27.20 17.48
N PHE A 908 5.03 -28.26 17.00
CA PHE A 908 4.54 -29.16 15.95
C PHE A 908 3.56 -30.22 16.43
N GLY A 909 3.28 -30.26 17.76
CA GLY A 909 2.34 -31.21 18.35
C GLY A 909 2.97 -32.54 18.79
N GLU A 910 4.30 -32.68 18.73
CA GLU A 910 5.01 -33.86 19.26
C GLU A 910 5.15 -33.79 20.76
N ASP A 911 4.97 -34.92 21.40
CA ASP A 911 5.00 -35.06 22.86
C ASP A 911 6.38 -35.53 23.34
N ALA A 912 6.93 -34.88 24.36
CA ALA A 912 8.16 -35.23 25.02
C ALA A 912 7.90 -35.53 26.51
N LEU A 913 8.27 -36.73 26.96
CA LEU A 913 8.13 -37.19 28.32
C LEU A 913 9.50 -37.37 28.94
N ALA A 914 9.68 -36.99 30.19
CA ALA A 914 10.89 -37.26 30.93
C ALA A 914 10.57 -37.80 32.35
N ASN A 915 11.31 -38.77 32.77
CA ASN A 915 11.30 -39.28 34.13
C ASN A 915 12.67 -39.08 34.77
N LEU A 916 12.70 -38.23 35.79
CA LEU A 916 13.88 -37.94 36.59
C LEU A 916 13.93 -38.91 37.79
N SER A 917 15.06 -39.51 38.03
CA SER A 917 15.37 -40.29 39.22
C SER A 917 16.77 -39.94 39.71
N ILE A 918 16.85 -39.19 40.81
CA ILE A 918 18.10 -38.69 41.38
C ILE A 918 18.20 -38.98 42.88
N GLU A 919 19.40 -39.18 43.34
CA GLU A 919 19.73 -39.41 44.73
C GLU A 919 20.95 -38.63 45.17
N LYS A 920 21.07 -38.35 46.47
CA LYS A 920 22.19 -37.63 47.05
C LYS A 920 22.79 -38.42 48.20
N GLU A 921 24.09 -38.77 48.10
CA GLU A 921 24.84 -39.45 49.13
C GLU A 921 25.36 -38.46 50.20
N GLY A 922 24.63 -38.31 51.32
CA GLY A 922 25.00 -37.37 52.37
C GLY A 922 24.63 -35.89 52.07
N ASP A 923 24.86 -35.01 53.04
CA ASP A 923 24.46 -33.61 52.96
C ASP A 923 25.33 -32.77 52.02
N ASP A 924 26.59 -33.20 51.82
CA ASP A 924 27.56 -32.53 50.92
C ASP A 924 28.00 -33.38 49.72
N GLY A 925 27.38 -34.52 49.48
CA GLY A 925 27.71 -35.40 48.36
C GLY A 925 27.17 -34.90 47.01
N PRO A 926 27.71 -35.40 45.90
CA PRO A 926 27.16 -35.08 44.56
C PRO A 926 25.77 -35.70 44.38
N ILE A 927 24.97 -35.04 43.55
CA ILE A 927 23.68 -35.62 43.12
C ILE A 927 23.95 -36.58 41.97
N THR A 928 23.57 -37.83 42.15
CA THR A 928 23.70 -38.88 41.12
C THR A 928 22.37 -39.42 40.71
N GLY A 929 22.27 -39.95 39.49
CA GLY A 929 21.04 -40.54 39.00
C GLY A 929 20.93 -40.52 37.49
N PHE A 930 19.73 -40.51 36.99
CA PHE A 930 19.50 -40.50 35.57
C PHE A 930 18.16 -39.80 35.21
N VAL A 931 18.08 -39.26 33.99
CA VAL A 931 16.86 -38.84 33.33
C VAL A 931 16.60 -39.76 32.14
N ARG A 932 15.38 -40.26 32.04
CA ARG A 932 14.89 -41.00 30.87
C ARG A 932 13.95 -40.09 30.11
N ILE A 933 14.25 -39.84 28.83
CA ILE A 933 13.46 -39.03 27.95
C ILE A 933 12.84 -39.93 26.91
N ARG A 934 11.51 -39.90 26.76
CA ARG A 934 10.78 -40.64 25.74
C ARG A 934 10.01 -39.71 24.78
N SER A 935 10.04 -40.01 23.48
CA SER A 935 9.29 -39.32 22.46
C SER A 935 8.90 -40.27 21.31
N ARG A 936 7.97 -39.84 20.47
CA ARG A 936 7.67 -40.56 19.22
C ARG A 936 8.76 -40.34 18.17
N SER A 937 9.47 -39.24 18.21
CA SER A 937 10.54 -38.84 17.29
C SER A 937 11.90 -39.16 17.94
N GLN A 938 12.78 -39.79 17.17
CA GLN A 938 14.14 -40.07 17.58
C GLN A 938 14.94 -38.77 17.79
N GLY A 939 14.77 -37.80 16.88
CA GLY A 939 15.42 -36.50 16.91
C GLY A 939 15.13 -35.77 18.22
N LEU A 940 13.86 -35.69 18.61
CA LEU A 940 13.41 -35.02 19.83
C LEU A 940 13.99 -35.66 21.10
N ALA A 941 14.01 -37.02 21.18
CA ALA A 941 14.55 -37.74 22.34
C ALA A 941 16.06 -37.53 22.46
N LEU A 942 16.80 -37.58 21.35
CA LEU A 942 18.25 -37.40 21.32
C LEU A 942 18.66 -35.93 21.62
N SER A 943 17.99 -34.98 20.99
CA SER A 943 18.30 -33.55 21.13
C SER A 943 18.05 -33.07 22.56
N LEU A 944 16.92 -33.41 23.17
CA LEU A 944 16.66 -33.10 24.59
C LEU A 944 17.73 -33.68 25.52
N GLY A 945 18.21 -34.92 25.25
CA GLY A 945 19.28 -35.54 26.06
C GLY A 945 20.67 -34.95 25.82
N SER A 946 20.88 -34.22 24.72
CA SER A 946 22.14 -33.59 24.36
C SER A 946 22.30 -32.17 24.86
N LEU A 947 21.26 -31.56 25.44
CA LEU A 947 21.25 -30.17 25.91
C LEU A 947 22.43 -29.87 26.85
N LYS A 948 23.06 -28.70 26.66
CA LYS A 948 24.25 -28.29 27.46
C LYS A 948 23.97 -28.26 28.96
N GLY A 949 22.76 -27.96 29.40
CA GLY A 949 22.31 -27.94 30.78
C GLY A 949 22.33 -29.32 31.41
N LEU A 950 21.95 -30.38 30.70
CA LEU A 950 22.04 -31.78 31.14
C LEU A 950 23.49 -32.28 31.15
N LYS A 951 24.33 -31.91 30.19
CA LYS A 951 25.76 -32.28 30.11
C LYS A 951 26.64 -31.51 31.09
N ALA A 952 26.37 -30.23 31.33
CA ALA A 952 27.09 -29.43 32.34
C ALA A 952 26.74 -29.86 33.77
N ALA A 953 25.57 -30.43 33.97
CA ALA A 953 25.20 -31.07 35.23
C ALA A 953 25.92 -32.43 35.42
N ALA A 954 26.47 -33.03 34.36
CA ALA A 954 27.23 -34.27 34.38
C ALA A 954 28.77 -34.07 34.46
N ALA A 955 29.28 -32.86 34.34
CA ALA A 955 30.69 -32.49 34.51
C ALA A 955 30.88 -31.71 35.81
#